data_2b02662c4cd2e6971073793dbd1318c5
#
_entry.id   2b02662c4cd2e6971073793dbd1318c5
#
_cell.length_a   1.000
_cell.length_b   1.000
_cell.length_c   1.000
_cell.angle_alpha   90.00
_cell.angle_beta   90.00
_cell.angle_gamma   90.00
#
_symmetry.space_group_name_H-M   'P 1'
#
loop_
_entity.id
_entity.type
_entity.pdbx_description
1 polymer ?
#
loop_
_entity_poly.entity_id
_entity_poly.type
_entity_poly.pdbx_seq_one_letter_code
_entity_poly.pdbx_strand_id
1 'polypeptide(L)'
;MKNTKQAIALASAAALSVGMLAGCGGAASSAATASSESNSTATAEASTTAASDGTLVLAETGFESKFSPFFAASAADQDVIDLTQIALLGADRKGEMVLNGIEGETREYNGTDYTYHGPADCVVTENADGTVTYDIKLREDLKFSDGEPVTIDDVIFSMYVFLDPTYDGSVTMYSTPIVGLDEFRSSMTTLSKLIAEAGEDNTDNTKFTAEQQKAFWDAVNDGGVKFAQEIIDKCVENGAAADANDAAGAAAAWNLGELPAGATAKDMFELIGANYDWNFSAMEAETAGTALSDLIPEDVYAYSTTGVNVGDAVASVAGIVKTGDYSMTLTTTELSTTMIYQLQMPIAPLHYYGDESLYDYDNNSFGFAKGDLSSVRAKTSAPMGAGMFTFSKYSDGVVYLDANPSYYDGAPKVAHVNMKETQEADKITGVQAGTIDISDPSYSLEVADQIADINGVEGEDGPVITTRLKDYRGYGYIALSAKNVNVGGDPSSQASKDLRKAIMTVIAAYRDEGIDSYYGDTATVINYPISNTSWAAPSVTDDGYQIAYSTDVDGNEIYTSDMKSEDKYAAALQAALGYFEAAGYTVANGQITAAPAGAKMEYQINIGASGNGDHPSFQTLTNAAAALKTIGFTLTVNDMANASDLFASYQSGAAEGWVAAWQSTNDPDMYQLYHSQGATNYYAINDTDLDELIMAARATTDQEARKAMYKEAMEIILDWGVELPVYQRSEATIFSTERVNIDTIAKDQTPYWTYKSELNNLELN
;
A
#
# COMPACT_ATOMS: atom_id res chain seq x y z
N MET A 1 -8.13 17.16 -21.76
CA MET A 1 -8.49 17.47 -20.36
C MET A 1 -9.48 16.50 -19.70
N LYS A 2 -10.32 15.72 -20.40
CA LYS A 2 -11.16 14.67 -19.80
C LYS A 2 -10.41 13.33 -19.60
N ASN A 3 -9.46 13.01 -20.45
CA ASN A 3 -8.75 11.71 -20.44
C ASN A 3 -7.60 11.61 -19.42
N THR A 4 -7.02 12.74 -19.03
CA THR A 4 -5.93 12.76 -18.02
C THR A 4 -6.45 12.46 -16.60
N LYS A 5 -7.73 12.76 -16.32
CA LYS A 5 -8.34 12.53 -15.01
C LYS A 5 -8.64 11.03 -14.74
N GLN A 6 -8.89 10.24 -15.77
CA GLN A 6 -9.17 8.81 -15.63
C GLN A 6 -7.89 7.97 -15.47
N ALA A 7 -6.81 8.32 -16.14
CA ALA A 7 -5.54 7.61 -16.02
C ALA A 7 -4.90 7.72 -14.61
N ILE A 8 -5.07 8.88 -13.95
CA ILE A 8 -4.57 9.09 -12.58
C ILE A 8 -5.40 8.31 -11.55
N ALA A 9 -6.70 8.16 -11.76
CA ALA A 9 -7.58 7.42 -10.85
C ALA A 9 -7.31 5.89 -10.88
N LEU A 10 -6.97 5.33 -12.04
CA LEU A 10 -6.76 3.89 -12.23
C LEU A 10 -5.40 3.41 -11.68
N ALA A 11 -4.35 4.19 -11.81
CA ALA A 11 -3.03 3.85 -11.27
C ALA A 11 -2.99 3.80 -9.73
N SER A 12 -3.85 4.58 -9.09
CA SER A 12 -3.91 4.67 -7.62
C SER A 12 -4.72 3.55 -6.97
N ALA A 13 -5.72 3.01 -7.66
CA ALA A 13 -6.55 1.91 -7.15
C ALA A 13 -5.78 0.58 -7.10
N ALA A 14 -4.95 0.31 -8.10
CA ALA A 14 -4.15 -0.92 -8.15
C ALA A 14 -3.04 -0.98 -7.10
N ALA A 15 -2.40 0.16 -6.79
CA ALA A 15 -1.36 0.23 -5.75
C ALA A 15 -1.92 0.14 -4.32
N LEU A 16 -3.21 0.50 -4.12
CA LEU A 16 -3.88 0.45 -2.82
C LEU A 16 -4.51 -0.92 -2.50
N SER A 17 -4.89 -1.71 -3.52
CA SER A 17 -5.54 -3.00 -3.31
C SER A 17 -4.60 -4.10 -2.83
N VAL A 18 -3.31 -4.04 -3.15
CA VAL A 18 -2.31 -5.04 -2.71
C VAL A 18 -1.87 -4.81 -1.25
N GLY A 19 -1.90 -3.55 -0.76
CA GLY A 19 -1.56 -3.23 0.64
C GLY A 19 -2.63 -3.54 1.69
N MET A 20 -3.89 -3.78 1.27
CA MET A 20 -5.01 -3.96 2.22
C MET A 20 -5.23 -5.40 2.70
N LEU A 21 -4.65 -6.41 2.04
CA LEU A 21 -4.81 -7.82 2.41
C LEU A 21 -3.93 -8.29 3.58
N ALA A 22 -2.95 -7.50 3.99
CA ALA A 22 -2.03 -7.87 5.06
C ALA A 22 -2.46 -7.43 6.49
N GLY A 23 -3.62 -6.79 6.64
CA GLY A 23 -4.03 -6.13 7.89
C GLY A 23 -5.11 -6.81 8.72
N CYS A 24 -5.75 -7.88 8.23
CA CYS A 24 -6.81 -8.59 8.95
C CYS A 24 -6.53 -10.09 8.95
N GLY A 25 -5.63 -10.53 9.83
CA GLY A 25 -5.43 -11.94 10.14
C GLY A 25 -6.43 -12.43 11.17
N GLY A 26 -7.56 -12.94 10.72
CA GLY A 26 -8.47 -13.75 11.53
C GLY A 26 -8.48 -15.18 11.00
N ALA A 27 -8.05 -16.14 11.84
CA ALA A 27 -8.04 -17.54 11.49
C ALA A 27 -9.45 -18.09 11.27
N ALA A 28 -9.77 -18.49 10.06
CA ALA A 28 -10.98 -19.26 9.78
C ALA A 28 -10.74 -20.74 10.11
N SER A 29 -11.27 -21.21 11.22
CA SER A 29 -11.37 -22.64 11.51
C SER A 29 -12.53 -23.23 10.71
N SER A 30 -12.27 -23.92 9.62
CA SER A 30 -13.23 -24.80 8.98
C SER A 30 -13.11 -26.23 9.51
N ALA A 31 -14.11 -26.65 10.27
CA ALA A 31 -14.28 -28.04 10.63
C ALA A 31 -14.68 -28.86 9.39
N ALA A 32 -13.87 -29.80 8.98
CA ALA A 32 -14.26 -30.86 8.07
C ALA A 32 -13.98 -32.22 8.70
N THR A 33 -15.01 -33.02 8.70
CA THR A 33 -15.20 -34.36 9.24
C THR A 33 -14.19 -35.39 8.75
N ALA A 34 -13.89 -36.28 9.68
CA ALA A 34 -12.98 -37.39 9.59
C ALA A 34 -13.27 -38.46 8.50
N SER A 35 -12.22 -39.10 8.03
CA SER A 35 -12.13 -40.55 8.03
C SER A 35 -10.74 -41.07 7.67
N SER A 36 -10.36 -42.06 8.49
CA SER A 36 -9.50 -43.22 8.29
C SER A 36 -8.00 -43.11 8.56
N GLU A 37 -7.68 -43.89 9.59
CA GLU A 37 -6.40 -44.30 10.17
C GLU A 37 -5.37 -44.80 9.15
N SER A 38 -4.14 -44.39 9.33
CA SER A 38 -3.02 -45.37 9.29
C SER A 38 -1.90 -44.89 10.22
N ASN A 39 -1.65 -45.72 11.23
CA ASN A 39 -0.54 -45.67 12.17
C ASN A 39 0.80 -45.78 11.45
N SER A 40 1.69 -44.83 11.61
CA SER A 40 3.11 -45.05 11.56
C SER A 40 3.80 -44.25 12.66
N THR A 41 4.23 -44.96 13.70
CA THR A 41 5.14 -44.48 14.73
C THR A 41 6.47 -44.07 14.09
N ALA A 42 6.71 -42.76 13.98
CA ALA A 42 8.05 -42.23 13.75
C ALA A 42 8.63 -41.85 15.12
N THR A 43 9.64 -42.59 15.52
CA THR A 43 10.53 -42.29 16.64
C THR A 43 11.19 -40.92 16.40
N ALA A 44 11.03 -40.00 17.35
CA ALA A 44 11.78 -38.76 17.39
C ALA A 44 13.28 -39.10 17.58
N GLU A 45 14.05 -38.94 16.52
CA GLU A 45 15.50 -38.86 16.64
C GLU A 45 15.86 -37.47 17.11
N ALA A 46 16.56 -37.39 18.23
CA ALA A 46 17.16 -36.17 18.74
C ALA A 46 18.09 -35.60 17.66
N SER A 47 17.74 -34.39 17.16
CA SER A 47 18.58 -33.64 16.25
C SER A 47 19.89 -33.29 16.97
N THR A 48 20.98 -33.92 16.52
CA THR A 48 22.33 -33.41 16.78
C THR A 48 22.46 -32.08 16.09
N THR A 49 22.85 -31.04 16.82
CA THR A 49 23.25 -29.72 16.29
C THR A 49 24.14 -29.91 15.08
N ALA A 50 23.58 -29.71 13.89
CA ALA A 50 24.37 -29.60 12.66
C ALA A 50 25.21 -28.34 12.77
N ALA A 51 26.51 -28.43 12.50
CA ALA A 51 27.36 -27.27 12.35
C ALA A 51 26.71 -26.34 11.30
N SER A 52 26.60 -25.04 11.60
CA SER A 52 26.07 -24.02 10.70
C SER A 52 26.83 -24.12 9.37
N ASP A 53 26.14 -24.43 8.28
CA ASP A 53 26.71 -24.40 6.92
C ASP A 53 26.77 -22.99 6.36
N GLY A 54 26.53 -21.95 7.20
CA GLY A 54 26.48 -20.54 6.81
C GLY A 54 25.15 -20.14 6.16
N THR A 55 24.11 -20.95 6.32
CA THR A 55 22.75 -20.66 5.81
C THR A 55 21.91 -19.96 6.85
N LEU A 56 21.33 -18.84 6.48
CA LEU A 56 20.30 -18.09 7.22
C LEU A 56 18.92 -18.47 6.67
N VAL A 57 17.95 -18.78 7.52
CA VAL A 57 16.59 -19.12 7.14
C VAL A 57 15.64 -18.02 7.57
N LEU A 58 15.02 -17.33 6.59
CA LEU A 58 14.00 -16.31 6.78
C LEU A 58 12.61 -16.92 6.57
N ALA A 59 11.66 -16.62 7.45
CA ALA A 59 10.26 -16.94 7.22
C ALA A 59 9.64 -15.89 6.30
N GLU A 60 8.89 -16.34 5.30
CA GLU A 60 8.15 -15.47 4.39
C GLU A 60 6.71 -15.94 4.24
N THR A 61 5.85 -15.08 3.76
CA THR A 61 4.52 -15.46 3.29
C THR A 61 4.61 -16.22 1.97
N GLY A 62 3.50 -16.67 1.40
CA GLY A 62 3.52 -17.38 0.12
C GLY A 62 4.01 -16.51 -1.04
N PHE A 63 4.83 -17.09 -1.92
CA PHE A 63 5.33 -16.42 -3.13
C PHE A 63 4.37 -16.60 -4.31
N GLU A 64 4.21 -15.54 -5.11
CA GLU A 64 3.55 -15.61 -6.41
C GLU A 64 4.50 -16.07 -7.53
N SER A 65 5.79 -16.21 -7.22
CA SER A 65 6.87 -16.58 -8.16
C SER A 65 7.10 -15.55 -9.28
N LYS A 66 6.73 -14.30 -9.03
CA LYS A 66 7.00 -13.16 -9.90
C LYS A 66 8.20 -12.37 -9.40
N PHE A 67 9.36 -13.02 -9.34
CA PHE A 67 10.61 -12.43 -8.86
C PHE A 67 11.21 -11.50 -9.93
N SER A 68 10.55 -10.42 -10.22
CA SER A 68 10.94 -9.50 -11.29
C SER A 68 11.09 -8.08 -10.77
N PRO A 69 12.20 -7.37 -11.06
CA PRO A 69 12.36 -5.97 -10.69
C PRO A 69 11.27 -5.06 -11.31
N PHE A 70 10.52 -5.57 -12.28
CA PHE A 70 9.50 -4.83 -13.00
C PHE A 70 8.07 -5.25 -12.65
N PHE A 71 7.84 -6.51 -12.27
CA PHE A 71 6.50 -7.10 -12.17
C PHE A 71 6.21 -7.80 -10.85
N ALA A 72 7.09 -7.70 -9.84
CA ALA A 72 6.76 -8.16 -8.49
C ALA A 72 5.54 -7.40 -7.97
N ALA A 73 4.57 -8.12 -7.42
CA ALA A 73 3.30 -7.57 -6.94
C ALA A 73 3.02 -7.94 -5.47
N SER A 74 3.52 -9.09 -4.99
CA SER A 74 3.41 -9.48 -3.58
C SER A 74 4.58 -8.96 -2.75
N ALA A 75 4.36 -8.78 -1.44
CA ALA A 75 5.43 -8.37 -0.52
C ALA A 75 6.57 -9.39 -0.48
N ALA A 76 6.24 -10.70 -0.45
CA ALA A 76 7.24 -11.78 -0.43
C ALA A 76 8.10 -11.80 -1.70
N ASP A 77 7.50 -11.57 -2.89
CA ASP A 77 8.25 -11.48 -4.13
C ASP A 77 9.13 -10.22 -4.17
N GLN A 78 8.63 -9.10 -3.60
CA GLN A 78 9.39 -7.86 -3.47
C GLN A 78 10.60 -8.03 -2.54
N ASP A 79 10.49 -8.79 -1.44
CA ASP A 79 11.60 -9.09 -0.55
C ASP A 79 12.74 -9.85 -1.25
N VAL A 80 12.41 -10.71 -2.22
CA VAL A 80 13.41 -11.35 -3.08
C VAL A 80 14.12 -10.32 -3.97
N ILE A 81 13.36 -9.36 -4.51
CA ILE A 81 13.91 -8.29 -5.34
C ILE A 81 14.81 -7.37 -4.52
N ASP A 82 14.40 -6.98 -3.32
CA ASP A 82 15.18 -6.10 -2.43
C ASP A 82 16.54 -6.71 -2.03
N LEU A 83 16.63 -8.04 -1.97
CA LEU A 83 17.89 -8.73 -1.70
C LEU A 83 18.75 -8.98 -2.95
N THR A 84 18.15 -9.03 -4.16
CA THR A 84 18.85 -9.36 -5.40
C THR A 84 19.14 -8.18 -6.33
N GLN A 85 18.48 -7.05 -6.12
CA GLN A 85 18.66 -5.82 -6.90
C GLN A 85 19.30 -4.71 -6.06
N ILE A 86 19.72 -3.62 -6.74
CA ILE A 86 20.05 -2.34 -6.12
C ILE A 86 19.07 -1.29 -6.63
N ALA A 87 18.59 -0.42 -5.75
CA ALA A 87 17.80 0.74 -6.13
C ALA A 87 18.71 1.87 -6.62
N LEU A 88 18.26 2.69 -7.59
CA LEU A 88 19.06 3.82 -8.09
C LEU A 88 19.35 4.83 -6.98
N LEU A 89 18.37 5.21 -6.15
CA LEU A 89 18.55 5.98 -4.95
C LEU A 89 17.99 5.21 -3.74
N GLY A 90 18.60 5.40 -2.58
CA GLY A 90 18.14 4.84 -1.31
C GLY A 90 17.41 5.87 -0.45
N ALA A 91 16.85 5.42 0.66
CA ALA A 91 16.29 6.26 1.70
C ALA A 91 16.96 5.97 3.05
N ASP A 92 16.84 6.91 3.99
CA ASP A 92 17.32 6.76 5.36
C ASP A 92 16.27 6.11 6.30
N ARG A 93 16.56 6.06 7.60
CA ARG A 93 15.65 5.53 8.64
C ARG A 93 14.34 6.31 8.81
N LYS A 94 14.24 7.52 8.26
CA LYS A 94 13.01 8.33 8.25
C LYS A 94 12.26 8.24 6.93
N GLY A 95 12.80 7.49 5.94
CA GLY A 95 12.25 7.44 4.58
C GLY A 95 12.64 8.65 3.73
N GLU A 96 13.57 9.50 4.18
CA GLU A 96 14.08 10.63 3.41
C GLU A 96 15.13 10.16 2.40
N MET A 97 15.05 10.69 1.16
CA MET A 97 15.94 10.28 0.09
C MET A 97 17.39 10.65 0.36
N VAL A 98 18.30 9.71 0.10
CA VAL A 98 19.76 9.90 0.14
C VAL A 98 20.21 10.38 -1.23
N LEU A 99 20.67 11.63 -1.31
CA LEU A 99 21.01 12.27 -2.59
C LEU A 99 22.50 12.25 -2.91
N ASN A 100 23.37 12.03 -1.92
CA ASN A 100 24.82 11.93 -2.10
C ASN A 100 25.31 10.54 -1.64
N GLY A 101 24.77 9.50 -2.27
CA GLY A 101 24.99 8.11 -1.86
C GLY A 101 26.40 7.60 -2.12
N ILE A 102 27.14 8.16 -3.09
CA ILE A 102 28.50 7.69 -3.49
C ILE A 102 29.50 7.91 -2.37
N GLU A 103 29.54 9.11 -1.81
CA GLU A 103 30.37 9.41 -0.62
C GLU A 103 29.70 9.02 0.69
N GLY A 104 28.37 8.95 0.69
CA GLY A 104 27.51 8.70 1.82
C GLY A 104 27.08 9.97 2.54
N GLU A 105 25.82 9.96 3.03
CA GLU A 105 25.26 11.01 3.85
C GLU A 105 25.16 10.56 5.30
N THR A 106 25.72 11.34 6.23
CA THR A 106 25.60 11.08 7.66
C THR A 106 24.42 11.87 8.22
N ARG A 107 23.47 11.17 8.84
CA ARG A 107 22.28 11.75 9.47
C ARG A 107 22.07 11.15 10.85
N GLU A 108 21.62 11.99 11.79
CA GLU A 108 21.30 11.56 13.15
C GLU A 108 19.92 10.86 13.19
N TYR A 109 19.85 9.73 13.89
CA TYR A 109 18.62 9.07 14.26
C TYR A 109 18.74 8.52 15.69
N ASN A 110 17.78 8.86 16.58
CA ASN A 110 17.78 8.46 18.00
C ASN A 110 19.09 8.75 18.75
N GLY A 111 19.75 9.90 18.43
CA GLY A 111 21.01 10.29 19.06
C GLY A 111 22.25 9.53 18.57
N THR A 112 22.11 8.77 17.46
CA THR A 112 23.19 8.05 16.81
C THR A 112 23.36 8.55 15.38
N ASP A 113 24.62 8.81 14.98
CA ASP A 113 24.97 9.18 13.61
C ASP A 113 25.05 7.92 12.74
N TYR A 114 24.25 7.87 11.66
CA TYR A 114 24.26 6.82 10.64
C TYR A 114 24.72 7.39 9.30
N THR A 115 25.61 6.67 8.61
CA THR A 115 26.02 7.03 7.25
C THR A 115 25.36 6.11 6.24
N TYR A 116 24.64 6.71 5.28
CA TYR A 116 23.88 6.00 4.25
C TYR A 116 24.62 6.07 2.92
N HIS A 117 25.05 4.93 2.41
CA HIS A 117 25.68 4.80 1.10
C HIS A 117 24.66 4.34 0.05
N GLY A 118 24.91 4.69 -1.21
CA GLY A 118 24.05 4.31 -2.33
C GLY A 118 24.81 4.19 -3.64
N PRO A 119 24.14 3.65 -4.68
CA PRO A 119 24.74 3.47 -6.01
C PRO A 119 24.95 4.77 -6.75
N ALA A 120 24.23 5.85 -6.39
CA ALA A 120 24.25 7.10 -7.16
C ALA A 120 24.16 8.34 -6.29
N ASP A 121 24.61 9.46 -6.87
CA ASP A 121 24.28 10.82 -6.43
C ASP A 121 23.18 11.40 -7.33
N CYS A 122 22.36 12.30 -6.79
CA CYS A 122 21.33 13.03 -7.50
C CYS A 122 21.33 14.50 -7.08
N VAL A 123 21.48 15.42 -8.04
CA VAL A 123 21.35 16.86 -7.78
C VAL A 123 20.05 17.36 -8.39
N VAL A 124 19.16 17.91 -7.57
CA VAL A 124 17.87 18.44 -8.01
C VAL A 124 18.00 19.95 -8.22
N THR A 125 17.61 20.44 -9.39
CA THR A 125 17.68 21.85 -9.76
C THR A 125 16.34 22.33 -10.33
N GLU A 126 15.74 23.32 -9.67
CA GLU A 126 14.58 24.03 -10.21
C GLU A 126 15.05 25.09 -11.21
N ASN A 127 14.60 24.97 -12.45
CA ASN A 127 15.00 25.87 -13.52
C ASN A 127 14.13 27.13 -13.56
N ALA A 128 14.66 28.20 -14.13
CA ALA A 128 13.96 29.49 -14.22
C ALA A 128 12.69 29.45 -15.10
N ASP A 129 12.52 28.43 -15.93
CA ASP A 129 11.34 28.19 -16.77
C ASP A 129 10.27 27.33 -16.11
N GLY A 130 10.51 26.89 -14.85
CA GLY A 130 9.59 26.07 -14.06
C GLY A 130 9.81 24.56 -14.23
N THR A 131 10.70 24.14 -15.12
CA THR A 131 11.10 22.72 -15.21
C THR A 131 12.01 22.35 -14.04
N VAL A 132 12.12 21.04 -13.73
CA VAL A 132 13.05 20.55 -12.72
C VAL A 132 13.95 19.50 -13.31
N THR A 133 15.25 19.64 -13.06
CA THR A 133 16.29 18.75 -13.54
C THR A 133 16.85 17.92 -12.38
N TYR A 134 16.96 16.62 -12.59
CA TYR A 134 17.61 15.64 -11.73
C TYR A 134 18.88 15.16 -12.43
N ASP A 135 20.04 15.68 -11.99
CA ASP A 135 21.34 15.26 -12.49
C ASP A 135 21.80 14.03 -11.72
N ILE A 136 21.84 12.88 -12.35
CA ILE A 136 22.14 11.58 -11.76
C ILE A 136 23.54 11.14 -12.18
N LYS A 137 24.32 10.70 -11.19
CA LYS A 137 25.66 10.14 -11.38
C LYS A 137 25.79 8.81 -10.67
N LEU A 138 26.16 7.74 -11.36
CA LEU A 138 26.45 6.43 -10.79
C LEU A 138 27.89 6.31 -10.28
N ARG A 139 28.11 5.40 -9.34
CA ARG A 139 29.44 4.87 -9.00
C ARG A 139 29.99 4.10 -10.19
N GLU A 140 31.29 4.20 -10.41
CA GLU A 140 31.96 3.52 -11.54
C GLU A 140 32.41 2.08 -11.18
N ASP A 141 32.32 1.68 -9.92
CA ASP A 141 32.76 0.37 -9.41
C ASP A 141 31.64 -0.66 -9.23
N LEU A 142 30.40 -0.30 -9.58
CA LEU A 142 29.23 -1.20 -9.48
C LEU A 142 29.35 -2.37 -10.47
N LYS A 143 28.94 -3.55 -10.00
CA LYS A 143 28.89 -4.77 -10.81
C LYS A 143 27.62 -5.55 -10.54
N PHE A 144 27.06 -6.12 -11.60
CA PHE A 144 26.07 -7.18 -11.48
C PHE A 144 26.68 -8.46 -10.92
N SER A 145 25.86 -9.38 -10.48
CA SER A 145 26.27 -10.64 -9.87
C SER A 145 27.05 -11.57 -10.80
N ASP A 146 26.94 -11.41 -12.11
CA ASP A 146 27.73 -12.12 -13.12
C ASP A 146 29.08 -11.44 -13.44
N GLY A 147 29.33 -10.27 -12.85
CA GLY A 147 30.58 -9.52 -12.97
C GLY A 147 30.60 -8.43 -14.02
N GLU A 148 29.55 -8.30 -14.85
CA GLU A 148 29.42 -7.19 -15.80
C GLU A 148 29.24 -5.85 -15.07
N PRO A 149 29.78 -4.72 -15.58
CA PRO A 149 29.65 -3.43 -14.94
C PRO A 149 28.19 -2.91 -15.03
N VAL A 150 27.74 -2.22 -13.98
CA VAL A 150 26.51 -1.44 -14.03
C VAL A 150 26.80 -0.07 -14.64
N THR A 151 26.08 0.31 -15.66
CA THR A 151 26.26 1.58 -16.38
C THR A 151 24.96 2.39 -16.41
N ILE A 152 25.03 3.61 -16.91
CA ILE A 152 23.83 4.44 -17.07
C ILE A 152 22.88 3.87 -18.13
N ASP A 153 23.35 3.02 -19.02
CA ASP A 153 22.53 2.35 -20.03
C ASP A 153 21.54 1.37 -19.39
N ASP A 154 21.94 0.72 -18.29
CA ASP A 154 21.05 -0.15 -17.50
C ASP A 154 19.96 0.65 -16.78
N VAL A 155 20.30 1.84 -16.28
CA VAL A 155 19.32 2.77 -15.68
C VAL A 155 18.32 3.25 -16.72
N ILE A 156 18.80 3.68 -17.88
CA ILE A 156 17.96 4.15 -18.99
C ILE A 156 17.07 3.00 -19.48
N PHE A 157 17.62 1.80 -19.68
CA PHE A 157 16.85 0.60 -20.02
C PHE A 157 15.72 0.37 -19.00
N SER A 158 16.05 0.37 -17.70
CA SER A 158 15.07 0.15 -16.63
C SER A 158 13.98 1.21 -16.64
N MET A 159 14.33 2.50 -16.82
CA MET A 159 13.35 3.57 -16.96
C MET A 159 12.41 3.34 -18.15
N TYR A 160 12.95 2.98 -19.32
CA TYR A 160 12.13 2.76 -20.50
C TYR A 160 11.19 1.55 -20.38
N VAL A 161 11.55 0.53 -19.60
CA VAL A 161 10.62 -0.55 -19.27
C VAL A 161 9.45 -0.02 -18.45
N PHE A 162 9.68 0.77 -17.38
CA PHE A 162 8.62 1.36 -16.57
C PHE A 162 7.76 2.40 -17.32
N LEU A 163 8.33 3.05 -18.33
CA LEU A 163 7.65 4.08 -19.13
C LEU A 163 6.98 3.52 -20.38
N ASP A 164 7.20 2.25 -20.72
CA ASP A 164 6.59 1.65 -21.93
C ASP A 164 5.05 1.73 -21.86
N PRO A 165 4.37 2.06 -22.97
CA PRO A 165 2.90 2.11 -23.00
C PRO A 165 2.19 0.81 -22.59
N THR A 166 2.87 -0.35 -22.73
CA THR A 166 2.34 -1.67 -22.37
C THR A 166 2.76 -2.17 -20.99
N TYR A 167 3.47 -1.33 -20.22
CA TYR A 167 3.82 -1.66 -18.84
C TYR A 167 2.57 -1.68 -17.96
N ASP A 168 2.39 -2.78 -17.24
CA ASP A 168 1.24 -3.06 -16.36
C ASP A 168 1.64 -3.50 -14.95
N GLY A 169 2.92 -3.27 -14.56
CA GLY A 169 3.39 -3.51 -13.21
C GLY A 169 2.98 -2.41 -12.22
N SER A 170 3.39 -2.57 -10.97
CA SER A 170 2.98 -1.72 -9.83
C SER A 170 3.68 -0.36 -9.77
N VAL A 171 4.81 -0.17 -10.45
CA VAL A 171 5.56 1.10 -10.43
C VAL A 171 4.86 2.16 -11.26
N THR A 172 4.65 3.34 -10.68
CA THR A 172 3.85 4.42 -11.28
C THR A 172 4.68 5.53 -11.92
N MET A 173 5.94 5.28 -12.27
CA MET A 173 6.82 6.26 -12.92
C MET A 173 6.21 6.87 -14.19
N TYR A 174 5.40 6.10 -14.91
CA TYR A 174 4.69 6.56 -16.11
C TYR A 174 3.64 7.65 -15.85
N SER A 175 3.28 7.92 -14.60
CA SER A 175 2.33 8.98 -14.22
C SER A 175 3.03 10.29 -13.82
N THR A 176 4.36 10.33 -13.86
CA THR A 176 5.15 11.52 -13.49
C THR A 176 5.24 12.53 -14.63
N PRO A 177 5.45 13.82 -14.34
CA PRO A 177 5.47 14.88 -15.36
C PRO A 177 6.82 14.96 -16.09
N ILE A 178 7.39 13.84 -16.54
CA ILE A 178 8.65 13.83 -17.31
C ILE A 178 8.42 14.48 -18.68
N VAL A 179 9.31 15.37 -19.08
CA VAL A 179 9.22 16.07 -20.38
C VAL A 179 9.19 15.06 -21.54
N GLY A 180 8.15 15.12 -22.36
CA GLY A 180 7.97 14.27 -23.54
C GLY A 180 7.40 12.87 -23.24
N LEU A 181 7.04 12.56 -21.99
CA LEU A 181 6.49 11.26 -21.61
C LEU A 181 5.08 11.06 -22.16
N ASP A 182 4.22 12.07 -22.07
CA ASP A 182 2.85 11.98 -22.60
C ASP A 182 2.84 11.73 -24.11
N GLU A 183 3.72 12.40 -24.85
CA GLU A 183 3.89 12.22 -26.30
C GLU A 183 4.44 10.82 -26.60
N PHE A 184 5.39 10.35 -25.80
CA PHE A 184 5.95 9.00 -25.96
C PHE A 184 4.87 7.94 -25.74
N ARG A 185 4.09 8.02 -24.66
CA ARG A 185 3.06 7.02 -24.33
C ARG A 185 1.84 7.11 -25.25
N SER A 186 1.32 8.31 -25.54
CA SER A 186 0.11 8.51 -26.37
C SER A 186 0.27 8.15 -27.84
N SER A 187 1.51 7.96 -28.33
CA SER A 187 1.78 7.50 -29.70
C SER A 187 1.46 6.01 -29.94
N MET A 188 1.12 5.28 -28.89
CA MET A 188 0.84 3.85 -28.89
C MET A 188 -0.34 3.52 -27.98
N THR A 189 -1.05 2.42 -28.28
CA THR A 189 -2.06 1.84 -27.40
C THR A 189 -1.95 0.32 -27.43
N THR A 190 -2.64 -0.38 -26.51
CA THR A 190 -2.67 -1.85 -26.51
C THR A 190 -3.60 -2.38 -27.60
N LEU A 191 -3.31 -3.57 -28.09
CA LEU A 191 -4.12 -4.24 -29.12
C LEU A 191 -5.54 -4.51 -28.61
N SER A 192 -5.71 -4.94 -27.36
CA SER A 192 -7.01 -5.17 -26.72
C SER A 192 -7.88 -3.91 -26.73
N LYS A 193 -7.34 -2.77 -26.25
CA LYS A 193 -8.03 -1.48 -26.25
C LYS A 193 -8.40 -1.03 -27.66
N LEU A 194 -7.49 -1.17 -28.60
CA LEU A 194 -7.69 -0.74 -29.97
C LEU A 194 -8.83 -1.54 -30.65
N ILE A 195 -8.88 -2.87 -30.44
CA ILE A 195 -9.96 -3.73 -30.98
C ILE A 195 -11.28 -3.41 -30.30
N ALA A 196 -11.28 -3.20 -28.97
CA ALA A 196 -12.48 -2.87 -28.22
C ALA A 196 -13.09 -1.52 -28.66
N GLU A 197 -12.25 -0.48 -28.81
CA GLU A 197 -12.68 0.83 -29.29
C GLU A 197 -13.20 0.80 -30.75
N ALA A 198 -12.65 -0.08 -31.59
CA ALA A 198 -13.15 -0.28 -32.96
C ALA A 198 -14.53 -0.94 -32.99
N GLY A 199 -14.88 -1.74 -31.98
CA GLY A 199 -16.15 -2.43 -31.84
C GLY A 199 -16.21 -3.78 -32.60
N GLU A 200 -17.18 -4.63 -32.20
CA GLU A 200 -17.34 -5.99 -32.71
C GLU A 200 -17.66 -6.03 -34.23
N ASP A 201 -18.43 -5.07 -34.71
CA ASP A 201 -18.86 -4.97 -36.13
C ASP A 201 -17.81 -4.22 -37.00
N ASN A 202 -16.62 -3.93 -36.50
CA ASN A 202 -15.59 -3.20 -37.25
C ASN A 202 -15.15 -4.00 -38.49
N THR A 203 -14.99 -3.29 -39.62
CA THR A 203 -14.49 -3.83 -40.89
C THR A 203 -13.16 -3.25 -41.36
N ASP A 204 -12.62 -2.27 -40.62
CA ASP A 204 -11.32 -1.69 -40.86
C ASP A 204 -10.24 -2.44 -40.05
N ASN A 205 -9.47 -3.26 -40.72
CA ASN A 205 -8.42 -4.07 -40.13
C ASN A 205 -7.02 -3.54 -40.52
N THR A 206 -6.85 -2.21 -40.61
CA THR A 206 -5.57 -1.62 -40.99
C THR A 206 -4.53 -1.63 -39.84
N LYS A 207 -4.98 -1.69 -38.58
CA LYS A 207 -4.15 -1.70 -37.37
C LYS A 207 -4.04 -3.04 -36.68
N PHE A 208 -4.95 -3.96 -36.96
CA PHE A 208 -5.00 -5.34 -36.47
C PHE A 208 -5.68 -6.22 -37.51
N THR A 209 -5.52 -7.54 -37.39
CA THR A 209 -6.11 -8.46 -38.38
C THR A 209 -7.58 -8.82 -38.07
N ALA A 210 -8.31 -9.30 -39.07
CA ALA A 210 -9.67 -9.78 -38.83
C ALA A 210 -9.72 -11.00 -37.89
N GLU A 211 -8.66 -11.82 -37.90
CA GLU A 211 -8.51 -12.97 -37.01
C GLU A 211 -8.29 -12.48 -35.55
N GLN A 212 -7.47 -11.46 -35.32
CA GLN A 212 -7.28 -10.87 -34.00
C GLN A 212 -8.58 -10.26 -33.45
N GLN A 213 -9.31 -9.50 -34.27
CA GLN A 213 -10.61 -8.96 -33.91
C GLN A 213 -11.59 -10.07 -33.50
N LYS A 214 -11.67 -11.11 -34.35
CA LYS A 214 -12.57 -12.24 -34.07
C LYS A 214 -12.18 -12.96 -32.77
N ALA A 215 -10.90 -13.26 -32.56
CA ALA A 215 -10.44 -13.95 -31.37
C ALA A 215 -10.73 -13.13 -30.09
N PHE A 216 -10.52 -11.82 -30.15
CA PHE A 216 -10.83 -10.92 -29.04
C PHE A 216 -12.33 -10.95 -28.68
N TRP A 217 -13.22 -10.77 -29.68
CA TRP A 217 -14.64 -10.73 -29.41
C TRP A 217 -15.21 -12.11 -29.06
N ASP A 218 -14.66 -13.20 -29.60
CA ASP A 218 -15.00 -14.56 -29.15
C ASP A 218 -14.65 -14.75 -27.67
N ALA A 219 -13.48 -14.26 -27.21
CA ALA A 219 -13.09 -14.34 -25.84
C ALA A 219 -13.94 -13.46 -24.90
N VAL A 220 -14.30 -12.25 -25.32
CA VAL A 220 -15.25 -11.37 -24.61
C VAL A 220 -16.63 -12.05 -24.49
N ASN A 221 -17.14 -12.61 -25.57
CA ASN A 221 -18.46 -13.23 -25.60
C ASN A 221 -18.56 -14.58 -24.87
N ASP A 222 -17.44 -15.24 -24.56
CA ASP A 222 -17.38 -16.48 -23.77
C ASP A 222 -16.77 -16.23 -22.38
N GLY A 223 -15.46 -16.05 -22.28
CA GLY A 223 -14.74 -15.89 -21.01
C GLY A 223 -15.11 -14.62 -20.27
N GLY A 224 -15.19 -13.49 -20.96
CA GLY A 224 -15.56 -12.21 -20.37
C GLY A 224 -16.99 -12.20 -19.82
N VAL A 225 -17.94 -12.80 -20.55
CA VAL A 225 -19.32 -12.95 -20.07
C VAL A 225 -19.38 -13.83 -18.82
N LYS A 226 -18.60 -14.90 -18.75
CA LYS A 226 -18.52 -15.77 -17.56
C LYS A 226 -17.96 -15.01 -16.36
N PHE A 227 -16.87 -14.25 -16.55
CA PHE A 227 -16.26 -13.42 -15.51
C PHE A 227 -17.27 -12.44 -14.90
N ALA A 228 -17.95 -11.66 -15.75
CA ALA A 228 -18.98 -10.73 -15.29
C ALA A 228 -20.18 -11.44 -14.64
N GLN A 229 -20.56 -12.63 -15.14
CA GLN A 229 -21.65 -13.41 -14.56
C GLN A 229 -21.33 -13.87 -13.14
N GLU A 230 -20.09 -14.27 -12.85
CA GLU A 230 -19.66 -14.64 -11.50
C GLU A 230 -19.78 -13.46 -10.52
N ILE A 231 -19.49 -12.23 -10.97
CA ILE A 231 -19.71 -11.01 -10.19
C ILE A 231 -21.20 -10.78 -9.94
N ILE A 232 -22.05 -10.92 -10.98
CA ILE A 232 -23.51 -10.78 -10.84
C ILE A 232 -24.06 -11.81 -9.86
N ASP A 233 -23.65 -13.07 -10.00
CA ASP A 233 -24.08 -14.16 -9.12
C ASP A 233 -23.68 -13.91 -7.67
N LYS A 234 -22.46 -13.36 -7.44
CA LYS A 234 -22.00 -12.94 -6.12
C LYS A 234 -22.82 -11.80 -5.53
N CYS A 235 -23.20 -10.81 -6.34
CA CYS A 235 -24.09 -9.72 -5.91
C CYS A 235 -25.49 -10.26 -5.56
N VAL A 236 -26.01 -11.23 -6.30
CA VAL A 236 -27.30 -11.89 -5.99
C VAL A 236 -27.21 -12.68 -4.68
N GLU A 237 -26.13 -13.43 -4.47
CA GLU A 237 -25.86 -14.19 -3.25
C GLU A 237 -25.87 -13.27 -2.02
N ASN A 238 -25.30 -12.07 -2.14
CA ASN A 238 -25.23 -11.06 -1.09
C ASN A 238 -26.50 -10.17 -1.00
N GLY A 239 -27.49 -10.39 -1.86
CA GLY A 239 -28.74 -9.61 -1.90
C GLY A 239 -28.60 -8.19 -2.45
N ALA A 240 -27.47 -7.90 -3.14
CA ALA A 240 -27.15 -6.60 -3.73
C ALA A 240 -27.64 -6.46 -5.18
N ALA A 241 -27.96 -7.56 -5.88
CA ALA A 241 -28.63 -7.59 -7.16
C ALA A 241 -29.93 -8.41 -7.07
N ALA A 242 -30.89 -8.10 -7.94
CA ALA A 242 -32.25 -8.71 -7.87
C ALA A 242 -32.28 -10.18 -8.31
N ASP A 243 -31.59 -10.52 -9.39
CA ASP A 243 -31.43 -11.86 -9.93
C ASP A 243 -30.23 -11.97 -10.87
N ALA A 244 -29.94 -13.16 -11.38
CA ALA A 244 -28.79 -13.44 -12.25
C ALA A 244 -28.80 -12.69 -13.61
N ASN A 245 -29.83 -11.92 -13.93
CA ASN A 245 -29.91 -11.07 -15.13
C ASN A 245 -29.81 -9.56 -14.74
N ASP A 246 -29.66 -9.23 -13.49
CA ASP A 246 -29.57 -7.84 -13.02
C ASP A 246 -28.13 -7.31 -13.07
N ALA A 247 -27.55 -7.27 -14.27
CA ALA A 247 -26.23 -6.72 -14.49
C ALA A 247 -26.13 -5.23 -14.10
N ALA A 248 -27.22 -4.46 -14.24
CA ALA A 248 -27.23 -3.05 -13.86
C ALA A 248 -27.18 -2.87 -12.33
N GLY A 249 -27.96 -3.65 -11.59
CA GLY A 249 -27.90 -3.67 -10.13
C GLY A 249 -26.55 -4.15 -9.60
N ALA A 250 -25.98 -5.21 -10.22
CA ALA A 250 -24.69 -5.74 -9.87
C ALA A 250 -23.55 -4.74 -10.15
N ALA A 251 -23.53 -4.09 -11.33
CA ALA A 251 -22.50 -3.09 -11.67
C ALA A 251 -22.51 -1.91 -10.68
N ALA A 252 -23.69 -1.43 -10.30
CA ALA A 252 -23.85 -0.38 -9.29
C ALA A 252 -23.39 -0.86 -7.90
N ALA A 253 -23.75 -2.08 -7.49
CA ALA A 253 -23.36 -2.66 -6.21
C ALA A 253 -21.86 -2.96 -6.12
N TRP A 254 -21.23 -3.32 -7.25
CA TRP A 254 -19.79 -3.57 -7.36
C TRP A 254 -18.97 -2.30 -7.61
N ASN A 255 -19.62 -1.13 -7.64
CA ASN A 255 -19.01 0.18 -7.87
C ASN A 255 -18.33 0.34 -9.25
N LEU A 256 -18.78 -0.41 -10.26
CA LEU A 256 -18.23 -0.31 -11.62
C LEU A 256 -18.78 0.89 -12.41
N GLY A 257 -19.92 1.44 -11.99
CA GLY A 257 -20.63 2.51 -12.69
C GLY A 257 -22.06 2.14 -13.04
N GLU A 258 -22.75 3.04 -13.78
CA GLU A 258 -24.14 2.87 -14.15
C GLU A 258 -24.29 2.10 -15.48
N LEU A 259 -25.11 1.09 -15.51
CA LEU A 259 -25.57 0.40 -16.71
C LEU A 259 -27.07 0.64 -16.92
N PRO A 260 -27.56 0.67 -18.16
CA PRO A 260 -28.98 0.82 -18.42
C PRO A 260 -29.77 -0.41 -17.95
N ALA A 261 -31.04 -0.21 -17.61
CA ALA A 261 -31.92 -1.31 -17.23
C ALA A 261 -32.03 -2.34 -18.38
N GLY A 262 -31.82 -3.62 -18.06
CA GLY A 262 -31.79 -4.71 -19.01
C GLY A 262 -30.43 -4.95 -19.68
N ALA A 263 -29.38 -4.31 -19.17
CA ALA A 263 -27.98 -4.62 -19.50
C ALA A 263 -27.68 -6.11 -19.22
N THR A 264 -26.75 -6.67 -19.94
CA THR A 264 -26.33 -8.07 -19.87
C THR A 264 -24.98 -8.23 -19.17
N ALA A 265 -24.56 -9.45 -18.85
CA ALA A 265 -23.22 -9.73 -18.37
C ALA A 265 -22.12 -9.27 -19.35
N LYS A 266 -22.40 -9.31 -20.68
CA LYS A 266 -21.48 -8.72 -21.67
C LYS A 266 -21.32 -7.22 -21.50
N ASP A 267 -22.41 -6.47 -21.36
CA ASP A 267 -22.35 -5.03 -21.15
C ASP A 267 -21.59 -4.68 -19.86
N MET A 268 -21.71 -5.51 -18.83
CA MET A 268 -20.97 -5.37 -17.59
C MET A 268 -19.46 -5.64 -17.79
N PHE A 269 -19.10 -6.67 -18.55
CA PHE A 269 -17.70 -6.94 -18.88
C PHE A 269 -17.09 -5.83 -19.74
N GLU A 270 -17.84 -5.30 -20.69
CA GLU A 270 -17.41 -4.15 -21.50
C GLU A 270 -17.22 -2.89 -20.63
N LEU A 271 -18.07 -2.68 -19.63
CA LEU A 271 -17.89 -1.60 -18.65
C LEU A 271 -16.62 -1.81 -17.82
N ILE A 272 -16.34 -3.02 -17.33
CA ILE A 272 -15.09 -3.36 -16.67
C ILE A 272 -13.91 -3.08 -17.62
N GLY A 273 -13.96 -3.57 -18.85
CA GLY A 273 -12.94 -3.31 -19.86
C GLY A 273 -12.67 -1.81 -20.07
N ALA A 274 -13.73 -1.01 -20.15
CA ALA A 274 -13.63 0.44 -20.32
C ALA A 274 -13.03 1.14 -19.09
N ASN A 275 -13.33 0.67 -17.87
CA ASN A 275 -12.79 1.21 -16.62
C ASN A 275 -11.28 0.95 -16.49
N TYR A 276 -10.81 -0.18 -17.01
CA TYR A 276 -9.41 -0.62 -16.92
C TYR A 276 -8.64 -0.50 -18.24
N ASP A 277 -9.13 0.32 -19.20
CA ASP A 277 -8.49 0.49 -20.53
C ASP A 277 -8.21 -0.84 -21.25
N TRP A 278 -9.03 -1.87 -21.00
CA TRP A 278 -8.90 -3.23 -21.53
C TRP A 278 -7.57 -3.91 -21.17
N ASN A 279 -6.99 -3.52 -20.06
CA ASN A 279 -5.85 -4.22 -19.45
C ASN A 279 -6.38 -5.43 -18.66
N PHE A 280 -6.27 -6.63 -19.22
CA PHE A 280 -6.80 -7.85 -18.59
C PHE A 280 -6.15 -8.16 -17.25
N SER A 281 -4.88 -7.85 -17.07
CA SER A 281 -4.21 -8.03 -15.77
C SER A 281 -4.78 -7.09 -14.70
N ALA A 282 -5.06 -5.84 -15.05
CA ALA A 282 -5.69 -4.90 -14.12
C ALA A 282 -7.16 -5.27 -13.84
N MET A 283 -7.88 -5.83 -14.83
CA MET A 283 -9.26 -6.31 -14.66
C MET A 283 -9.38 -7.50 -13.70
N GLU A 284 -8.29 -8.24 -13.42
CA GLU A 284 -8.25 -9.30 -12.39
C GLU A 284 -8.63 -8.79 -10.99
N ALA A 285 -8.48 -7.50 -10.72
CA ALA A 285 -8.91 -6.88 -9.46
C ALA A 285 -10.40 -7.09 -9.16
N GLU A 286 -11.23 -7.33 -10.21
CA GLU A 286 -12.66 -7.56 -10.10
C GLU A 286 -13.04 -9.05 -9.99
N THR A 287 -12.09 -9.95 -9.80
CA THR A 287 -12.32 -11.40 -9.73
C THR A 287 -13.26 -11.75 -8.57
N ALA A 288 -14.42 -12.32 -8.88
CA ALA A 288 -15.37 -12.82 -7.89
C ALA A 288 -15.32 -14.35 -7.67
N GLY A 289 -14.67 -15.07 -8.57
CA GLY A 289 -14.53 -16.53 -8.54
C GLY A 289 -13.33 -17.00 -9.34
N THR A 290 -13.51 -17.21 -10.66
CA THR A 290 -12.44 -17.67 -11.55
C THR A 290 -11.60 -16.50 -12.05
N ALA A 291 -10.29 -16.63 -12.04
CA ALA A 291 -9.39 -15.62 -12.58
C ALA A 291 -9.66 -15.37 -14.07
N LEU A 292 -9.55 -14.12 -14.52
CA LEU A 292 -9.79 -13.75 -15.92
C LEU A 292 -8.79 -14.44 -16.86
N SER A 293 -7.55 -14.62 -16.41
CA SER A 293 -6.49 -15.36 -17.10
C SER A 293 -6.82 -16.83 -17.37
N ASP A 294 -7.67 -17.44 -16.54
CA ASP A 294 -8.17 -18.80 -16.75
C ASP A 294 -9.38 -18.86 -17.73
N LEU A 295 -10.04 -17.73 -17.95
CA LEU A 295 -11.24 -17.63 -18.79
C LEU A 295 -10.95 -17.10 -20.20
N ILE A 296 -9.92 -16.28 -20.37
CA ILE A 296 -9.50 -15.71 -21.66
C ILE A 296 -8.34 -16.54 -22.20
N PRO A 297 -8.36 -16.95 -23.50
CA PRO A 297 -7.22 -17.65 -24.12
C PRO A 297 -5.93 -16.85 -23.98
N GLU A 298 -4.81 -17.54 -23.67
CA GLU A 298 -3.50 -16.92 -23.39
C GLU A 298 -3.04 -15.96 -24.51
N ASP A 299 -3.24 -16.33 -25.77
CA ASP A 299 -2.88 -15.50 -26.92
C ASP A 299 -3.72 -14.23 -27.03
N VAL A 300 -4.98 -14.25 -26.59
CA VAL A 300 -5.86 -13.08 -26.53
C VAL A 300 -5.56 -12.26 -25.28
N TYR A 301 -5.26 -12.91 -24.15
CA TYR A 301 -4.86 -12.22 -22.93
C TYR A 301 -3.64 -11.35 -23.16
N ALA A 302 -2.67 -11.82 -23.97
CA ALA A 302 -1.48 -11.07 -24.37
C ALA A 302 -1.79 -9.80 -25.20
N TYR A 303 -3.01 -9.62 -25.73
CA TYR A 303 -3.37 -8.39 -26.46
C TYR A 303 -3.36 -7.15 -25.55
N SER A 304 -3.60 -7.32 -24.26
CA SER A 304 -3.52 -6.22 -23.28
C SER A 304 -2.09 -5.72 -23.01
N THR A 305 -1.09 -6.48 -23.46
CA THR A 305 0.33 -6.14 -23.36
C THR A 305 1.04 -6.05 -24.71
N THR A 306 0.28 -6.08 -25.81
CA THR A 306 0.80 -5.91 -27.19
C THR A 306 0.57 -4.48 -27.66
N GLY A 307 1.63 -3.73 -27.91
CA GLY A 307 1.57 -2.32 -28.35
C GLY A 307 1.29 -2.17 -29.83
N VAL A 308 0.42 -1.23 -30.19
CA VAL A 308 0.11 -0.85 -31.58
C VAL A 308 0.26 0.67 -31.74
N ASN A 309 1.03 1.11 -32.75
CA ASN A 309 1.18 2.53 -33.06
C ASN A 309 -0.15 3.12 -33.59
N VAL A 310 -0.57 4.24 -32.99
CA VAL A 310 -1.84 4.93 -33.31
C VAL A 310 -1.66 6.35 -33.82
N GLY A 311 -0.45 6.94 -33.69
CA GLY A 311 -0.13 8.28 -34.14
C GLY A 311 1.25 8.37 -34.78
N ASP A 312 1.81 9.57 -34.84
CA ASP A 312 3.20 9.78 -35.20
C ASP A 312 4.09 9.11 -34.11
N ALA A 313 5.00 8.25 -34.54
CA ALA A 313 5.82 7.50 -33.62
C ALA A 313 6.81 8.44 -32.90
N VAL A 314 6.65 8.57 -31.57
CA VAL A 314 7.62 9.22 -30.69
C VAL A 314 8.54 8.13 -30.14
N ALA A 315 9.82 8.21 -30.51
CA ALA A 315 10.76 7.14 -30.26
C ALA A 315 11.42 7.20 -28.87
N SER A 316 11.46 8.41 -28.25
CA SER A 316 12.13 8.60 -26.96
C SER A 316 11.39 9.61 -26.09
N VAL A 317 11.69 9.60 -24.79
CA VAL A 317 11.24 10.57 -23.79
C VAL A 317 12.26 11.69 -23.73
N ALA A 318 11.88 12.92 -24.15
CA ALA A 318 12.79 14.04 -24.30
C ALA A 318 13.48 14.47 -22.99
N GLY A 319 12.84 14.23 -21.86
CA GLY A 319 13.38 14.52 -20.53
C GLY A 319 14.44 13.55 -20.03
N ILE A 320 14.71 12.42 -20.73
CA ILE A 320 15.73 11.43 -20.36
C ILE A 320 16.94 11.62 -21.25
N VAL A 321 18.03 12.16 -20.71
CA VAL A 321 19.23 12.49 -21.49
C VAL A 321 20.48 11.83 -20.90
N LYS A 322 21.11 10.92 -21.67
CA LYS A 322 22.43 10.37 -21.33
C LYS A 322 23.48 11.46 -21.46
N THR A 323 24.27 11.70 -20.42
CA THR A 323 25.35 12.70 -20.41
C THR A 323 26.75 12.08 -20.35
N GLY A 324 26.83 10.79 -20.04
CA GLY A 324 28.08 10.01 -20.00
C GLY A 324 27.80 8.54 -19.72
N ASP A 325 28.84 7.71 -19.64
CA ASP A 325 28.67 6.26 -19.37
C ASP A 325 28.11 5.96 -17.95
N TYR A 326 28.30 6.92 -17.03
CA TYR A 326 27.84 6.83 -15.63
C TYR A 326 27.02 8.05 -15.22
N SER A 327 26.44 8.77 -16.18
CA SER A 327 25.64 9.97 -15.84
C SER A 327 24.52 10.21 -16.84
N MET A 328 23.41 10.75 -16.32
CA MET A 328 22.25 11.17 -17.09
C MET A 328 21.55 12.35 -16.41
N THR A 329 20.68 13.00 -17.16
CA THR A 329 19.78 14.02 -16.66
C THR A 329 18.34 13.58 -16.91
N LEU A 330 17.50 13.70 -15.89
CA LEU A 330 16.05 13.56 -15.99
C LEU A 330 15.40 14.94 -15.80
N THR A 331 14.48 15.33 -16.68
CA THR A 331 13.81 16.64 -16.60
C THR A 331 12.29 16.46 -16.53
N THR A 332 11.65 17.11 -15.55
CA THR A 332 10.19 17.19 -15.43
C THR A 332 9.67 18.55 -15.87
N THR A 333 8.42 18.62 -16.34
CA THR A 333 7.75 19.87 -16.79
C THR A 333 7.45 20.83 -15.67
N GLU A 334 7.40 20.31 -14.44
CA GLU A 334 7.10 21.06 -13.22
C GLU A 334 7.69 20.34 -12.00
N LEU A 335 7.71 21.00 -10.86
CA LEU A 335 8.08 20.39 -9.60
C LEU A 335 7.05 19.32 -9.24
N SER A 336 7.54 18.11 -8.96
CA SER A 336 6.77 17.00 -8.42
C SER A 336 7.52 16.42 -7.22
N THR A 337 6.96 16.60 -6.03
CA THR A 337 7.59 16.09 -4.80
C THR A 337 7.64 14.56 -4.75
N THR A 338 6.78 13.89 -5.52
CA THR A 338 6.77 12.43 -5.63
C THR A 338 7.80 11.89 -6.61
N MET A 339 8.33 12.73 -7.53
CA MET A 339 9.27 12.27 -8.57
C MET A 339 10.54 11.68 -7.99
N ILE A 340 11.10 12.29 -6.94
CA ILE A 340 12.35 11.83 -6.34
C ILE A 340 12.22 10.39 -5.78
N TYR A 341 11.04 10.02 -5.28
CA TYR A 341 10.77 8.67 -4.76
C TYR A 341 10.62 7.63 -5.87
N GLN A 342 10.28 8.04 -7.11
CA GLN A 342 10.28 7.13 -8.26
C GLN A 342 11.70 6.72 -8.67
N LEU A 343 12.72 7.48 -8.23
CA LEU A 343 14.12 7.14 -8.44
C LEU A 343 14.65 6.06 -7.48
N GLN A 344 13.83 5.53 -6.57
CA GLN A 344 14.09 4.28 -5.83
C GLN A 344 13.91 3.04 -6.71
N MET A 345 13.68 3.20 -7.99
CA MET A 345 13.52 2.09 -8.93
C MET A 345 14.77 1.18 -8.95
N PRO A 346 14.60 -0.13 -9.17
CA PRO A 346 15.72 -1.05 -9.35
C PRO A 346 16.50 -0.77 -10.63
N ILE A 347 17.81 -0.97 -10.58
CA ILE A 347 18.69 -0.97 -11.76
C ILE A 347 18.80 -2.40 -12.27
N ALA A 348 18.08 -2.72 -13.33
CA ALA A 348 18.05 -4.05 -13.92
C ALA A 348 19.04 -4.16 -15.10
N PRO A 349 19.81 -5.26 -15.20
CA PRO A 349 20.80 -5.43 -16.27
C PRO A 349 20.16 -5.56 -17.65
N LEU A 350 20.53 -4.65 -18.55
CA LEU A 350 20.11 -4.64 -19.93
C LEU A 350 20.46 -5.96 -20.65
N HIS A 351 21.67 -6.48 -20.46
CA HIS A 351 22.14 -7.71 -21.11
C HIS A 351 21.37 -8.96 -20.68
N TYR A 352 20.65 -8.93 -19.55
CA TYR A 352 19.86 -10.06 -19.07
C TYR A 352 18.36 -9.93 -19.38
N TYR A 353 17.75 -8.76 -19.10
CA TYR A 353 16.32 -8.54 -19.29
C TYR A 353 15.97 -8.02 -20.68
N GLY A 354 16.87 -7.28 -21.31
CA GLY A 354 16.73 -6.73 -22.65
C GLY A 354 17.47 -7.56 -23.71
N ASP A 355 17.70 -6.92 -24.84
CA ASP A 355 18.55 -7.40 -25.95
C ASP A 355 19.56 -6.28 -26.31
N GLU A 356 20.84 -6.49 -25.99
CA GLU A 356 21.90 -5.52 -26.29
C GLU A 356 21.98 -5.17 -27.79
N SER A 357 21.60 -6.07 -28.68
CA SER A 357 21.57 -5.80 -30.12
C SER A 357 20.47 -4.81 -30.51
N LEU A 358 19.49 -4.59 -29.65
CA LEU A 358 18.42 -3.60 -29.76
C LEU A 358 18.68 -2.34 -28.92
N TYR A 359 19.88 -2.21 -28.34
CA TYR A 359 20.24 -1.02 -27.58
C TYR A 359 21.15 -0.11 -28.40
N ASP A 360 20.68 1.09 -28.71
CA ASP A 360 21.42 2.16 -29.37
C ASP A 360 20.78 3.50 -28.94
N TYR A 361 21.34 4.10 -27.90
CA TYR A 361 20.81 5.34 -27.34
C TYR A 361 20.69 6.47 -28.38
N ASP A 362 21.72 6.62 -29.24
CA ASP A 362 21.76 7.70 -30.25
C ASP A 362 20.67 7.53 -31.34
N ASN A 363 20.20 6.30 -31.55
CA ASN A 363 19.11 5.98 -32.47
C ASN A 363 17.77 5.70 -31.76
N ASN A 364 17.65 6.06 -30.50
CA ASN A 364 16.42 5.89 -29.68
C ASN A 364 15.93 4.43 -29.61
N SER A 365 16.84 3.51 -29.39
CA SER A 365 16.57 2.10 -29.19
C SER A 365 17.07 1.68 -27.79
N PHE A 366 16.23 1.09 -26.95
CA PHE A 366 16.47 0.96 -25.51
C PHE A 366 16.47 -0.49 -25.02
N GLY A 367 16.91 -1.45 -25.86
CA GLY A 367 17.08 -2.84 -25.49
C GLY A 367 15.83 -3.71 -25.66
N PHE A 368 14.74 -3.17 -26.19
CA PHE A 368 13.53 -3.87 -26.59
C PHE A 368 12.73 -3.06 -27.61
N ALA A 369 11.79 -3.69 -28.28
CA ALA A 369 10.88 -2.97 -29.18
C ALA A 369 9.81 -2.25 -28.35
N LYS A 370 9.63 -0.95 -28.51
CA LYS A 370 8.58 -0.18 -27.85
C LYS A 370 7.22 -0.86 -28.04
N GLY A 371 6.52 -1.10 -26.94
CA GLY A 371 5.22 -1.80 -26.93
C GLY A 371 5.32 -3.32 -26.92
N ASP A 372 6.52 -3.88 -26.68
CA ASP A 372 6.74 -5.31 -26.56
C ASP A 372 7.74 -5.60 -25.43
N LEU A 373 7.23 -5.88 -24.24
CA LEU A 373 8.01 -6.26 -23.06
C LEU A 373 8.14 -7.79 -22.89
N SER A 374 7.90 -8.59 -23.93
CA SER A 374 7.91 -10.05 -23.84
C SER A 374 9.25 -10.62 -23.40
N SER A 375 10.39 -10.05 -23.84
CA SER A 375 11.74 -10.45 -23.39
C SER A 375 11.94 -10.22 -21.90
N VAL A 376 11.46 -9.10 -21.38
CA VAL A 376 11.52 -8.73 -19.94
C VAL A 376 10.62 -9.67 -19.12
N ARG A 377 9.40 -9.93 -19.59
CA ARG A 377 8.44 -10.84 -18.94
C ARG A 377 8.93 -12.28 -18.88
N ALA A 378 9.69 -12.73 -19.89
CA ALA A 378 10.28 -14.07 -19.92
C ALA A 378 11.28 -14.33 -18.76
N LYS A 379 11.71 -13.29 -18.04
CA LYS A 379 12.65 -13.37 -16.90
C LYS A 379 11.97 -13.17 -15.53
N THR A 380 10.66 -13.28 -15.46
CA THR A 380 9.88 -12.99 -14.24
C THR A 380 10.18 -13.94 -13.08
N SER A 381 10.61 -15.17 -13.31
CA SER A 381 10.83 -16.17 -12.27
C SER A 381 12.29 -16.39 -11.83
N ALA A 382 13.23 -15.68 -12.43
CA ALA A 382 14.67 -15.87 -12.17
C ALA A 382 15.39 -14.51 -12.20
N PRO A 383 15.36 -13.72 -11.12
CA PRO A 383 15.94 -12.39 -11.07
C PRO A 383 17.47 -12.45 -11.14
N MET A 384 18.06 -11.46 -11.81
CA MET A 384 19.50 -11.19 -11.81
C MET A 384 19.72 -9.69 -11.61
N GLY A 385 20.65 -9.32 -10.73
CA GLY A 385 20.91 -7.94 -10.39
C GLY A 385 22.25 -7.75 -9.67
N ALA A 386 22.42 -6.61 -9.02
CA ALA A 386 23.62 -6.22 -8.30
C ALA A 386 23.43 -6.20 -6.76
N GLY A 387 22.37 -6.82 -6.23
CA GLY A 387 22.03 -6.82 -4.82
C GLY A 387 22.99 -7.61 -3.93
N MET A 388 22.68 -7.66 -2.63
CA MET A 388 23.47 -8.39 -1.60
C MET A 388 23.58 -9.87 -1.91
N PHE A 389 22.54 -10.45 -2.52
CA PHE A 389 22.48 -11.88 -2.81
C PHE A 389 22.14 -12.12 -4.29
N THR A 390 22.53 -13.30 -4.77
CA THR A 390 22.23 -13.79 -6.12
C THR A 390 21.14 -14.86 -6.02
N PHE A 391 20.13 -14.78 -6.85
CA PHE A 391 19.08 -15.81 -6.93
C PHE A 391 19.66 -17.11 -7.50
N SER A 392 19.45 -18.21 -6.79
CA SER A 392 19.90 -19.55 -7.18
C SER A 392 18.74 -20.34 -7.78
N LYS A 393 17.64 -20.47 -7.04
CA LYS A 393 16.42 -21.16 -7.48
C LYS A 393 15.25 -20.89 -6.55
N TYR A 394 14.04 -21.22 -7.02
CA TYR A 394 12.85 -21.41 -6.21
C TYR A 394 12.38 -22.87 -6.33
N SER A 395 12.14 -23.54 -5.23
CA SER A 395 11.64 -24.92 -5.20
C SER A 395 10.98 -25.23 -3.86
N ASP A 396 9.83 -25.88 -3.93
CA ASP A 396 9.13 -26.41 -2.75
C ASP A 396 8.82 -25.33 -1.68
N GLY A 397 8.42 -24.14 -2.10
CA GLY A 397 8.11 -23.02 -1.20
C GLY A 397 9.35 -22.37 -0.58
N VAL A 398 10.54 -22.55 -1.18
CA VAL A 398 11.78 -21.93 -0.70
C VAL A 398 12.51 -21.24 -1.85
N VAL A 399 12.82 -19.95 -1.66
CA VAL A 399 13.77 -19.22 -2.49
C VAL A 399 15.16 -19.37 -1.90
N TYR A 400 16.10 -19.80 -2.72
CA TYR A 400 17.51 -20.01 -2.37
C TYR A 400 18.36 -18.89 -2.95
N LEU A 401 19.09 -18.20 -2.09
CA LEU A 401 19.97 -17.10 -2.45
C LEU A 401 21.40 -17.40 -2.00
N ASP A 402 22.38 -17.00 -2.79
CA ASP A 402 23.79 -17.09 -2.51
C ASP A 402 24.41 -15.68 -2.33
N ALA A 403 25.37 -15.53 -1.42
CA ALA A 403 26.02 -14.24 -1.18
C ALA A 403 26.67 -13.69 -2.45
N ASN A 404 26.44 -12.41 -2.75
CA ASN A 404 27.13 -11.70 -3.85
C ASN A 404 28.44 -11.07 -3.34
N PRO A 405 29.61 -11.63 -3.69
CA PRO A 405 30.89 -11.10 -3.23
C PRO A 405 31.22 -9.72 -3.83
N SER A 406 30.50 -9.29 -4.85
CA SER A 406 30.69 -8.03 -5.57
C SER A 406 29.73 -6.93 -5.11
N TYR A 407 28.93 -7.18 -4.05
CA TYR A 407 28.01 -6.16 -3.54
C TYR A 407 28.77 -4.90 -3.09
N TYR A 408 28.32 -3.75 -3.54
CA TYR A 408 29.08 -2.49 -3.45
C TYR A 408 29.29 -1.99 -2.01
N ASP A 409 28.38 -2.33 -1.08
CA ASP A 409 28.44 -1.93 0.33
C ASP A 409 28.96 -3.06 1.24
N GLY A 410 29.79 -3.94 0.68
CA GLY A 410 30.46 -5.04 1.36
C GLY A 410 29.76 -6.39 1.16
N ALA A 411 30.57 -7.42 0.90
CA ALA A 411 30.06 -8.77 0.70
C ALA A 411 29.32 -9.30 1.95
N PRO A 412 28.16 -9.96 1.77
CA PRO A 412 27.45 -10.59 2.88
C PRO A 412 28.32 -11.56 3.67
N LYS A 413 28.16 -11.56 5.00
CA LYS A 413 28.88 -12.44 5.90
C LYS A 413 28.23 -13.82 6.01
N VAL A 414 26.93 -13.94 5.74
CA VAL A 414 26.24 -15.21 5.58
C VAL A 414 26.39 -15.70 4.15
N ALA A 415 26.72 -17.00 3.97
CA ALA A 415 26.98 -17.55 2.66
C ALA A 415 25.71 -17.79 1.82
N HIS A 416 24.63 -18.17 2.50
CA HIS A 416 23.36 -18.53 1.88
C HIS A 416 22.18 -17.97 2.66
N VAL A 417 21.10 -17.57 1.94
CA VAL A 417 19.82 -17.21 2.53
C VAL A 417 18.74 -18.08 1.90
N ASN A 418 17.95 -18.72 2.75
CA ASN A 418 16.77 -19.48 2.36
C ASN A 418 15.52 -18.71 2.85
N MET A 419 14.75 -18.14 1.93
CA MET A 419 13.46 -17.50 2.24
C MET A 419 12.38 -18.57 2.10
N LYS A 420 11.75 -18.93 3.21
CA LYS A 420 10.88 -20.09 3.30
C LYS A 420 9.45 -19.69 3.55
N GLU A 421 8.53 -20.16 2.72
CA GLU A 421 7.09 -20.03 2.97
C GLU A 421 6.72 -20.64 4.33
N THR A 422 6.11 -19.82 5.18
CA THR A 422 5.80 -20.16 6.56
C THR A 422 4.41 -19.64 6.91
N GLN A 423 3.56 -20.54 7.43
CA GLN A 423 2.25 -20.14 7.91
C GLN A 423 2.39 -19.31 9.19
N GLU A 424 1.48 -18.36 9.43
CA GLU A 424 1.52 -17.49 10.61
C GLU A 424 1.67 -18.28 11.93
N ALA A 425 0.90 -19.36 12.09
CA ALA A 425 0.95 -20.22 13.28
C ALA A 425 2.31 -20.91 13.53
N ASP A 426 3.15 -21.03 12.48
CA ASP A 426 4.43 -21.71 12.55
C ASP A 426 5.62 -20.75 12.72
N LYS A 427 5.42 -19.45 12.63
CA LYS A 427 6.48 -18.43 12.68
C LYS A 427 7.25 -18.46 13.99
N ILE A 428 6.57 -18.39 15.13
CA ILE A 428 7.20 -18.39 16.47
C ILE A 428 7.78 -19.78 16.79
N THR A 429 6.99 -20.82 16.55
CA THR A 429 7.40 -22.20 16.85
C THR A 429 8.56 -22.65 15.97
N GLY A 430 8.65 -22.15 14.75
CA GLY A 430 9.78 -22.40 13.84
C GLY A 430 11.10 -21.82 14.37
N VAL A 431 11.07 -20.59 14.91
CA VAL A 431 12.24 -19.96 15.53
C VAL A 431 12.61 -20.70 16.81
N GLN A 432 11.65 -21.06 17.66
CA GLN A 432 11.87 -21.85 18.85
C GLN A 432 12.51 -23.22 18.55
N ALA A 433 12.11 -23.86 17.46
CA ALA A 433 12.62 -25.17 17.05
C ALA A 433 13.94 -25.10 16.27
N GLY A 434 14.44 -23.90 15.92
CA GLY A 434 15.65 -23.70 15.12
C GLY A 434 15.50 -24.10 13.65
N THR A 435 14.28 -24.14 13.11
CA THR A 435 13.99 -24.38 11.68
C THR A 435 13.84 -23.09 10.87
N ILE A 436 13.75 -21.97 11.56
CA ILE A 436 13.70 -20.59 11.08
C ILE A 436 14.66 -19.79 11.97
N ASP A 437 15.42 -18.89 11.39
CA ASP A 437 16.35 -18.02 12.11
C ASP A 437 15.75 -16.65 12.37
N ILE A 438 14.97 -16.09 11.42
CA ILE A 438 14.32 -14.78 11.51
C ILE A 438 12.88 -14.90 11.00
N SER A 439 11.94 -14.26 11.69
CA SER A 439 10.52 -14.26 11.33
C SER A 439 9.82 -12.99 11.79
N ASP A 440 8.74 -12.61 11.08
CA ASP A 440 7.87 -11.45 11.37
C ASP A 440 6.46 -11.93 11.73
N PRO A 441 6.18 -12.38 12.98
CA PRO A 441 4.84 -12.77 13.39
C PRO A 441 3.93 -11.54 13.54
N SER A 442 2.62 -11.73 13.36
CA SER A 442 1.61 -10.72 13.68
C SER A 442 1.64 -10.43 15.18
N TYR A 443 2.13 -9.24 15.56
CA TYR A 443 2.46 -8.91 16.95
C TYR A 443 1.26 -8.36 17.71
N SER A 444 1.00 -8.98 18.88
CA SER A 444 -0.05 -8.60 19.82
C SER A 444 0.41 -8.90 21.24
N LEU A 445 -0.37 -8.51 22.24
CA LEU A 445 -0.10 -8.85 23.65
C LEU A 445 0.00 -10.37 23.84
N GLU A 446 -0.88 -11.16 23.20
CA GLU A 446 -0.85 -12.63 23.28
C GLU A 446 0.45 -13.21 22.72
N VAL A 447 0.95 -12.65 21.61
CA VAL A 447 2.23 -13.06 21.01
C VAL A 447 3.40 -12.66 21.88
N ALA A 448 3.37 -11.48 22.50
CA ALA A 448 4.39 -11.04 23.46
C ALA A 448 4.46 -11.99 24.66
N ASP A 449 3.31 -12.35 25.24
CA ASP A 449 3.21 -13.32 26.34
C ASP A 449 3.72 -14.70 25.93
N GLN A 450 3.38 -15.19 24.74
CA GLN A 450 3.89 -16.46 24.21
C GLN A 450 5.42 -16.47 24.10
N ILE A 451 6.02 -15.38 23.59
CA ILE A 451 7.48 -15.24 23.48
C ILE A 451 8.12 -15.20 24.88
N ALA A 452 7.52 -14.46 25.82
CA ALA A 452 7.97 -14.41 27.21
C ALA A 452 7.93 -15.79 27.88
N ASP A 453 6.88 -16.58 27.65
CA ASP A 453 6.76 -17.96 28.16
C ASP A 453 7.85 -18.88 27.56
N ILE A 454 8.15 -18.76 26.26
CA ILE A 454 9.23 -19.52 25.60
C ILE A 454 10.59 -19.13 26.20
N ASN A 455 10.83 -17.86 26.40
CA ASN A 455 12.07 -17.33 26.95
C ASN A 455 12.22 -17.59 28.47
N GLY A 456 11.10 -17.74 29.17
CA GLY A 456 11.05 -17.75 30.64
C GLY A 456 11.43 -16.43 31.28
N VAL A 457 11.45 -15.34 30.53
CA VAL A 457 11.70 -13.95 30.92
C VAL A 457 10.88 -13.01 30.08
N GLU A 458 10.50 -11.86 30.66
CA GLU A 458 9.86 -10.78 29.94
C GLU A 458 10.89 -9.89 29.22
N GLY A 459 10.44 -9.17 28.20
CA GLY A 459 11.23 -8.20 27.44
C GLY A 459 11.70 -8.71 26.10
N GLU A 460 12.42 -7.85 25.37
CA GLU A 460 12.81 -8.12 23.97
C GLU A 460 13.99 -9.09 23.86
N ASP A 461 14.91 -9.11 24.82
CA ASP A 461 16.11 -9.95 24.82
C ASP A 461 15.88 -11.23 25.63
N GLY A 462 15.72 -12.36 24.96
CA GLY A 462 15.54 -13.65 25.59
C GLY A 462 16.59 -14.68 25.19
N PRO A 463 16.73 -15.78 25.97
CA PRO A 463 17.73 -16.81 25.68
C PRO A 463 17.42 -17.67 24.46
N VAL A 464 16.17 -17.70 23.99
CA VAL A 464 15.71 -18.48 22.82
C VAL A 464 15.35 -17.55 21.67
N ILE A 465 14.56 -16.53 21.94
CA ILE A 465 14.04 -15.56 20.97
C ILE A 465 14.45 -14.15 21.41
N THR A 466 15.08 -13.43 20.53
CA THR A 466 15.26 -11.97 20.64
C THR A 466 14.24 -11.30 19.75
N THR A 467 13.50 -10.33 20.28
CA THR A 467 12.51 -9.53 19.56
C THR A 467 13.09 -8.15 19.26
N ARG A 468 12.77 -7.59 18.11
CA ARG A 468 13.01 -6.17 17.79
C ARG A 468 11.70 -5.58 17.29
N LEU A 469 11.29 -4.52 17.95
CA LEU A 469 10.07 -3.79 17.61
C LEU A 469 10.39 -2.61 16.73
N LYS A 470 9.49 -2.35 15.78
CA LYS A 470 9.43 -1.13 14.98
C LYS A 470 7.98 -0.73 14.81
N ASP A 471 7.74 0.56 14.63
CA ASP A 471 6.40 1.03 14.34
C ASP A 471 5.93 0.55 12.96
N TYR A 472 4.67 0.14 12.84
CA TYR A 472 4.04 -0.15 11.56
C TYR A 472 3.92 1.14 10.74
N ARG A 473 4.16 1.07 9.43
CA ARG A 473 4.10 2.23 8.52
C ARG A 473 2.69 2.70 8.20
N GLY A 474 1.74 2.43 9.04
CA GLY A 474 0.35 2.79 8.85
C GLY A 474 -0.32 3.10 10.17
N TYR A 475 -1.61 3.38 10.14
CA TYR A 475 -2.38 3.64 11.34
C TYR A 475 -3.83 3.23 11.17
N GLY A 476 -4.47 2.84 12.28
CA GLY A 476 -5.89 2.53 12.35
C GLY A 476 -6.71 3.78 12.64
N TYR A 477 -7.88 3.90 12.02
CA TYR A 477 -8.76 5.05 12.17
C TYR A 477 -10.24 4.66 12.19
N ILE A 478 -11.07 5.57 12.72
CA ILE A 478 -12.53 5.52 12.65
C ILE A 478 -13.02 6.71 11.84
N ALA A 479 -13.87 6.47 10.85
CA ALA A 479 -14.34 7.49 9.92
C ALA A 479 -15.85 7.73 10.00
N LEU A 480 -16.28 8.95 9.64
CA LEU A 480 -17.65 9.32 9.34
C LEU A 480 -17.74 9.97 7.96
N SER A 481 -18.70 9.54 7.15
CA SER A 481 -18.97 10.16 5.85
C SER A 481 -19.61 11.53 6.01
N ALA A 482 -18.97 12.58 5.54
CA ALA A 482 -19.57 13.92 5.53
C ALA A 482 -20.87 13.98 4.72
N LYS A 483 -20.95 13.17 3.64
CA LYS A 483 -22.14 13.02 2.80
C LYS A 483 -23.34 12.46 3.55
N ASN A 484 -23.11 11.46 4.42
CA ASN A 484 -24.18 10.69 5.07
C ASN A 484 -24.44 11.13 6.51
N VAL A 485 -23.48 11.81 7.17
CA VAL A 485 -23.59 12.33 8.55
C VAL A 485 -23.53 13.85 8.49
N ASN A 486 -24.69 14.48 8.24
CA ASN A 486 -24.81 15.93 8.09
C ASN A 486 -26.14 16.46 8.59
N VAL A 487 -26.25 17.78 8.70
CA VAL A 487 -27.44 18.53 9.06
C VAL A 487 -27.94 19.32 7.84
N GLY A 488 -29.20 19.20 7.52
CA GLY A 488 -29.84 19.98 6.47
C GLY A 488 -29.40 19.64 5.04
N GLY A 489 -28.62 18.58 4.83
CA GLY A 489 -28.05 18.20 3.54
C GLY A 489 -26.84 19.05 3.12
N ASP A 490 -26.24 19.80 4.05
CA ASP A 490 -25.02 20.59 3.84
C ASP A 490 -23.84 20.00 4.67
N PRO A 491 -22.99 19.15 4.07
CA PRO A 491 -21.87 18.50 4.76
C PRO A 491 -20.83 19.48 5.33
N SER A 492 -20.65 20.65 4.70
CA SER A 492 -19.64 21.63 5.06
C SER A 492 -20.11 22.63 6.14
N SER A 493 -21.42 22.67 6.44
CA SER A 493 -21.94 23.57 7.45
C SER A 493 -21.36 23.29 8.84
N GLN A 494 -21.20 24.34 9.67
CA GLN A 494 -20.73 24.21 11.04
C GLN A 494 -21.60 23.22 11.84
N ALA A 495 -22.93 23.26 11.65
CA ALA A 495 -23.85 22.31 12.30
C ALA A 495 -23.55 20.84 11.93
N SER A 496 -23.15 20.57 10.68
CA SER A 496 -22.74 19.22 10.24
C SER A 496 -21.40 18.79 10.84
N LYS A 497 -20.44 19.71 10.90
CA LYS A 497 -19.15 19.48 11.56
C LYS A 497 -19.36 19.22 13.06
N ASP A 498 -20.19 20.00 13.73
CA ASP A 498 -20.50 19.83 15.16
C ASP A 498 -21.21 18.50 15.45
N LEU A 499 -22.10 18.02 14.57
CA LEU A 499 -22.71 16.70 14.68
C LEU A 499 -21.64 15.58 14.64
N ARG A 500 -20.73 15.63 13.69
CA ARG A 500 -19.67 14.63 13.59
C ARG A 500 -18.69 14.72 14.76
N LYS A 501 -18.30 15.94 15.17
CA LYS A 501 -17.44 16.15 16.35
C LYS A 501 -18.12 15.64 17.63
N ALA A 502 -19.43 15.80 17.79
CA ALA A 502 -20.15 15.26 18.95
C ALA A 502 -19.97 13.74 19.09
N ILE A 503 -20.04 13.01 17.96
CA ILE A 503 -19.85 11.55 17.93
C ILE A 503 -18.39 11.21 18.18
N MET A 504 -17.46 11.86 17.45
CA MET A 504 -16.02 11.57 17.55
C MET A 504 -15.43 11.89 18.92
N THR A 505 -15.90 12.94 19.60
CA THR A 505 -15.44 13.32 20.96
C THR A 505 -15.71 12.21 21.97
N VAL A 506 -16.87 11.56 21.89
CA VAL A 506 -17.17 10.43 22.80
C VAL A 506 -16.33 9.21 22.44
N ILE A 507 -16.20 8.88 21.15
CA ILE A 507 -15.39 7.73 20.71
C ILE A 507 -13.92 7.93 21.11
N ALA A 508 -13.37 9.14 20.89
CA ALA A 508 -11.98 9.47 21.20
C ALA A 508 -11.61 9.24 22.66
N ALA A 509 -12.53 9.49 23.58
CA ALA A 509 -12.30 9.32 25.01
C ALA A 509 -12.04 7.86 25.43
N TYR A 510 -12.53 6.88 24.67
CA TYR A 510 -12.38 5.44 24.96
C TYR A 510 -11.24 4.76 24.18
N ARG A 511 -10.42 5.51 23.38
CA ARG A 511 -9.36 4.91 22.58
C ARG A 511 -8.34 4.18 23.42
N ASP A 512 -7.82 4.82 24.48
CA ASP A 512 -6.77 4.27 25.32
C ASP A 512 -7.18 2.90 25.88
N GLU A 513 -8.38 2.80 26.51
CA GLU A 513 -8.87 1.56 27.08
C GLU A 513 -9.01 0.44 26.04
N GLY A 514 -9.53 0.76 24.85
CA GLY A 514 -9.71 -0.22 23.77
C GLY A 514 -8.39 -0.73 23.23
N ILE A 515 -7.42 0.18 23.01
CA ILE A 515 -6.10 -0.18 22.45
C ILE A 515 -5.25 -0.89 23.49
N ASP A 516 -5.20 -0.40 24.73
CA ASP A 516 -4.44 -1.05 25.82
C ASP A 516 -4.94 -2.48 26.11
N SER A 517 -6.25 -2.72 26.02
CA SER A 517 -6.81 -4.05 26.26
C SER A 517 -6.47 -5.06 25.15
N TYR A 518 -6.21 -4.61 23.92
CA TYR A 518 -5.93 -5.47 22.77
C TYR A 518 -4.42 -5.62 22.50
N TYR A 519 -3.69 -4.50 22.56
CA TYR A 519 -2.27 -4.45 22.21
C TYR A 519 -1.33 -4.26 23.41
N GLY A 520 -1.82 -3.78 24.57
CA GLY A 520 -0.94 -3.35 25.66
C GLY A 520 0.04 -2.29 25.17
N ASP A 521 1.30 -2.43 25.54
CA ASP A 521 2.38 -1.52 25.13
C ASP A 521 2.83 -1.67 23.66
N THR A 522 2.21 -2.58 22.88
CA THR A 522 2.59 -2.84 21.49
C THR A 522 1.88 -1.94 20.46
N ALA A 523 1.09 -0.98 20.93
CA ALA A 523 0.49 0.07 20.11
C ALA A 523 0.38 1.37 20.89
N THR A 524 0.32 2.48 20.18
CA THR A 524 0.14 3.82 20.75
C THR A 524 -1.07 4.50 20.15
N VAL A 525 -1.78 5.30 20.96
CA VAL A 525 -2.86 6.18 20.47
C VAL A 525 -2.24 7.37 19.74
N ILE A 526 -2.71 7.65 18.53
CA ILE A 526 -2.28 8.79 17.72
C ILE A 526 -3.36 9.87 17.62
N ASN A 527 -2.98 11.10 17.34
CA ASN A 527 -3.88 12.25 17.41
C ASN A 527 -4.02 13.02 16.10
N TYR A 528 -3.23 12.69 15.09
CA TYR A 528 -3.31 13.30 13.76
C TYR A 528 -3.52 12.22 12.71
N PRO A 529 -4.22 12.51 11.59
CA PRO A 529 -4.48 11.54 10.52
C PRO A 529 -3.25 11.31 9.64
N ILE A 530 -2.19 10.82 10.27
CA ILE A 530 -0.89 10.49 9.67
C ILE A 530 -0.17 9.48 10.57
N SER A 531 0.62 8.57 9.97
CA SER A 531 1.48 7.68 10.74
C SER A 531 2.57 8.48 11.47
N ASN A 532 2.86 8.16 12.73
CA ASN A 532 3.96 8.75 13.49
C ASN A 532 5.35 8.47 12.88
N THR A 533 5.45 7.49 11.96
CA THR A 533 6.69 7.22 11.22
C THR A 533 6.98 8.24 10.13
N SER A 534 5.98 9.06 9.75
CA SER A 534 6.14 10.10 8.75
C SER A 534 6.95 11.28 9.30
N TRP A 535 7.85 11.83 8.50
CA TRP A 535 8.58 13.05 8.84
C TRP A 535 7.66 14.27 9.05
N ALA A 536 6.46 14.25 8.47
CA ALA A 536 5.46 15.32 8.61
C ALA A 536 4.57 15.15 9.85
N ALA A 537 4.68 14.04 10.59
CA ALA A 537 3.84 13.81 11.76
C ALA A 537 4.15 14.83 12.86
N PRO A 538 3.12 15.49 13.44
CA PRO A 538 3.29 16.34 14.61
C PRO A 538 3.76 15.52 15.82
N SER A 539 4.76 16.05 16.54
CA SER A 539 5.25 15.49 17.79
C SER A 539 4.52 16.09 18.98
N VAL A 540 4.39 15.33 20.06
CA VAL A 540 3.85 15.81 21.36
C VAL A 540 4.64 17.01 21.94
N THR A 541 5.84 17.26 21.45
CA THR A 541 6.68 18.40 21.85
C THR A 541 6.52 19.61 20.93
N ASP A 542 5.80 19.49 19.82
CA ASP A 542 5.60 20.59 18.88
C ASP A 542 4.62 21.62 19.46
N ASP A 543 4.88 22.90 19.23
CA ASP A 543 3.99 23.97 19.63
C ASP A 543 2.60 23.78 18.97
N GLY A 544 1.55 23.84 19.81
CA GLY A 544 0.18 23.70 19.36
C GLY A 544 -0.24 22.24 19.07
N TYR A 545 0.51 21.24 19.56
CA TYR A 545 0.05 19.84 19.52
C TYR A 545 -1.25 19.69 20.31
N GLN A 546 -2.23 18.99 19.74
CA GLN A 546 -3.53 18.76 20.37
C GLN A 546 -3.90 17.27 20.37
N ILE A 547 -4.56 16.83 21.44
CA ILE A 547 -5.21 15.53 21.47
C ILE A 547 -6.45 15.61 20.58
N ALA A 548 -6.64 14.66 19.69
CA ALA A 548 -7.80 14.67 18.79
C ALA A 548 -9.12 14.62 19.57
N TYR A 549 -10.04 15.52 19.24
CA TYR A 549 -11.39 15.64 19.83
C TYR A 549 -11.41 15.79 21.35
N SER A 550 -10.43 16.48 21.91
CA SER A 550 -10.31 16.77 23.35
C SER A 550 -10.81 18.15 23.74
N THR A 551 -11.54 18.84 22.87
CA THR A 551 -12.08 20.19 23.13
C THR A 551 -13.61 20.19 23.16
N ASP A 552 -14.20 21.19 23.86
CA ASP A 552 -15.62 21.48 23.78
C ASP A 552 -15.96 22.38 22.56
N VAL A 553 -17.21 22.72 22.39
CA VAL A 553 -17.69 23.56 21.27
C VAL A 553 -17.12 24.98 21.28
N ASP A 554 -16.67 25.47 22.43
CA ASP A 554 -16.02 26.76 22.60
C ASP A 554 -14.49 26.70 22.44
N GLY A 555 -13.94 25.49 22.16
CA GLY A 555 -12.51 25.25 21.97
C GLY A 555 -11.73 25.07 23.27
N ASN A 556 -12.38 24.91 24.42
CA ASN A 556 -11.67 24.66 25.68
C ASN A 556 -11.30 23.17 25.79
N GLU A 557 -10.10 22.87 26.28
CA GLU A 557 -9.70 21.51 26.61
C GLU A 557 -10.65 20.89 27.65
N ILE A 558 -11.11 19.67 27.39
CA ILE A 558 -12.04 18.94 28.27
C ILE A 558 -11.36 17.85 29.09
N TYR A 559 -10.20 17.36 28.63
CA TYR A 559 -9.37 16.40 29.35
C TYR A 559 -7.91 16.41 28.86
N THR A 560 -7.04 15.89 29.70
CA THR A 560 -5.62 15.67 29.41
C THR A 560 -5.32 14.17 29.45
N SER A 561 -4.15 13.76 28.96
CA SER A 561 -3.73 12.34 28.94
C SER A 561 -3.62 11.72 30.34
N ASP A 562 -3.34 12.53 31.38
CA ASP A 562 -3.20 12.10 32.77
C ASP A 562 -4.51 12.12 33.57
N MET A 563 -5.62 12.55 32.97
CA MET A 563 -6.93 12.53 33.62
C MET A 563 -7.42 11.09 33.83
N LYS A 564 -8.09 10.83 34.95
CA LYS A 564 -8.70 9.52 35.20
C LYS A 564 -9.77 9.20 34.16
N SER A 565 -9.83 7.96 33.73
CA SER A 565 -10.77 7.51 32.68
C SER A 565 -12.22 7.89 32.95
N GLU A 566 -12.75 7.70 34.18
CA GLU A 566 -14.12 8.04 34.52
C GLU A 566 -14.43 9.55 34.36
N ASP A 567 -13.49 10.41 34.77
CA ASP A 567 -13.61 11.87 34.63
C ASP A 567 -13.52 12.28 33.16
N LYS A 568 -12.61 11.65 32.40
CA LYS A 568 -12.44 11.82 30.96
C LYS A 568 -13.72 11.48 30.19
N TYR A 569 -14.33 10.33 30.47
CA TYR A 569 -15.58 9.90 29.82
C TYR A 569 -16.75 10.84 30.13
N ALA A 570 -16.86 11.28 31.37
CA ALA A 570 -17.91 12.23 31.78
C ALA A 570 -17.71 13.61 31.09
N ALA A 571 -16.48 14.11 31.01
CA ALA A 571 -16.17 15.36 30.34
C ALA A 571 -16.48 15.30 28.82
N ALA A 572 -16.08 14.19 28.15
CA ALA A 572 -16.36 13.96 26.73
C ALA A 572 -17.85 13.91 26.44
N LEU A 573 -18.63 13.22 27.29
CA LEU A 573 -20.09 13.13 27.13
C LEU A 573 -20.78 14.49 27.32
N GLN A 574 -20.29 15.32 28.26
CA GLN A 574 -20.79 16.66 28.47
C GLN A 574 -20.45 17.60 27.30
N ALA A 575 -19.23 17.50 26.74
CA ALA A 575 -18.82 18.27 25.56
C ALA A 575 -19.66 17.86 24.33
N ALA A 576 -19.90 16.56 24.15
CA ALA A 576 -20.76 16.05 23.08
C ALA A 576 -22.17 16.64 23.12
N LEU A 577 -22.78 16.80 24.31
CA LEU A 577 -24.07 17.48 24.44
C LEU A 577 -24.02 18.93 23.92
N GLY A 578 -22.93 19.66 24.19
CA GLY A 578 -22.71 21.01 23.65
C GLY A 578 -22.60 21.02 22.13
N TYR A 579 -21.86 20.09 21.55
CA TYR A 579 -21.78 19.94 20.10
C TYR A 579 -23.12 19.54 19.46
N PHE A 580 -23.88 18.62 20.05
CA PHE A 580 -25.23 18.28 19.58
C PHE A 580 -26.18 19.49 19.63
N GLU A 581 -26.10 20.30 20.69
CA GLU A 581 -26.90 21.53 20.77
C GLU A 581 -26.50 22.55 19.67
N ALA A 582 -25.20 22.74 19.43
CA ALA A 582 -24.67 23.58 18.35
C ALA A 582 -25.04 23.03 16.96
N ALA A 583 -25.10 21.72 16.79
CA ALA A 583 -25.61 21.06 15.57
C ALA A 583 -27.13 21.19 15.39
N GLY A 584 -27.85 21.81 16.35
CA GLY A 584 -29.28 22.04 16.27
C GLY A 584 -30.17 20.93 16.84
N TYR A 585 -29.61 19.96 17.54
CA TYR A 585 -30.39 18.96 18.28
C TYR A 585 -31.07 19.60 19.48
N THR A 586 -32.24 19.10 19.82
CA THR A 586 -32.94 19.55 21.02
C THR A 586 -32.38 18.79 22.24
N VAL A 587 -31.69 19.52 23.11
CA VAL A 587 -31.12 18.99 24.35
C VAL A 587 -31.96 19.52 25.53
N ALA A 588 -32.46 18.62 26.41
CA ALA A 588 -33.20 18.97 27.60
C ALA A 588 -32.85 18.05 28.78
N ASN A 589 -32.46 18.63 29.89
CA ASN A 589 -32.07 17.91 31.12
C ASN A 589 -30.94 16.89 30.87
N GLY A 590 -29.96 17.24 30.04
CA GLY A 590 -28.83 16.34 29.70
C GLY A 590 -29.22 15.20 28.74
N GLN A 591 -30.35 15.31 28.05
CA GLN A 591 -30.86 14.32 27.10
C GLN A 591 -31.12 14.95 25.74
N ILE A 592 -30.72 14.27 24.68
CA ILE A 592 -31.06 14.59 23.29
C ILE A 592 -32.48 14.03 23.05
N THR A 593 -33.43 14.89 22.65
CA THR A 593 -34.83 14.54 22.49
C THR A 593 -35.34 14.61 21.07
N ALA A 594 -34.63 15.37 20.16
CA ALA A 594 -35.00 15.45 18.78
C ALA A 594 -33.77 15.87 17.93
N ALA A 595 -33.67 15.32 16.71
CA ALA A 595 -32.71 15.73 15.70
C ALA A 595 -33.23 16.94 14.89
N PRO A 596 -32.34 17.81 14.37
CA PRO A 596 -32.73 18.83 13.41
C PRO A 596 -33.08 18.22 12.05
N ALA A 597 -33.68 19.02 11.16
CA ALA A 597 -34.02 18.56 9.81
C ALA A 597 -32.80 18.03 9.06
N GLY A 598 -32.93 16.86 8.45
CA GLY A 598 -31.87 16.21 7.67
C GLY A 598 -30.87 15.42 8.49
N ALA A 599 -30.89 15.53 9.82
CA ALA A 599 -30.08 14.67 10.70
C ALA A 599 -30.90 13.55 11.36
N LYS A 600 -30.21 12.57 11.94
CA LYS A 600 -30.82 11.37 12.56
C LYS A 600 -30.54 11.32 14.06
N MET A 601 -31.32 10.54 14.80
CA MET A 601 -31.07 10.18 16.21
C MET A 601 -30.20 8.92 16.34
N GLU A 602 -29.91 8.26 15.22
CA GLU A 602 -29.17 7.03 15.13
C GLU A 602 -28.27 7.06 13.90
N TYR A 603 -27.01 6.66 14.07
CA TYR A 603 -26.04 6.43 12.99
C TYR A 603 -25.32 5.10 13.21
N GLN A 604 -24.78 4.55 12.12
CA GLN A 604 -24.11 3.26 12.12
C GLN A 604 -22.64 3.42 11.73
N ILE A 605 -21.75 2.71 12.45
CA ILE A 605 -20.35 2.51 12.08
C ILE A 605 -20.14 1.03 11.78
N ASN A 606 -19.62 0.73 10.59
CA ASN A 606 -19.23 -0.60 10.15
C ASN A 606 -17.79 -0.91 10.60
N ILE A 607 -17.58 -2.11 11.13
CA ILE A 607 -16.28 -2.60 11.57
C ILE A 607 -16.08 -4.05 11.12
N GLY A 608 -14.88 -4.40 10.66
CA GLY A 608 -14.51 -5.77 10.31
C GLY A 608 -13.90 -6.49 11.52
N ALA A 609 -14.74 -6.91 12.47
CA ALA A 609 -14.32 -7.62 13.68
C ALA A 609 -14.71 -9.12 13.63
N SER A 610 -14.67 -9.70 12.42
CA SER A 610 -14.92 -11.13 12.15
C SER A 610 -16.30 -11.64 12.62
N GLY A 611 -17.27 -10.74 12.92
CA GLY A 611 -18.57 -11.07 13.44
C GLY A 611 -18.57 -11.52 14.93
N ASN A 612 -17.44 -11.40 15.60
CA ASN A 612 -17.24 -11.84 17.00
C ASN A 612 -16.56 -10.77 17.88
N GLY A 613 -16.33 -9.56 17.35
CA GLY A 613 -15.72 -8.45 18.06
C GLY A 613 -14.18 -8.49 18.11
N ASP A 614 -13.53 -9.30 17.30
CA ASP A 614 -12.07 -9.42 17.26
C ASP A 614 -11.44 -8.28 16.44
N HIS A 615 -11.39 -7.10 17.05
CA HIS A 615 -10.73 -5.91 16.49
C HIS A 615 -10.42 -4.90 17.60
N PRO A 616 -9.24 -4.24 17.60
CA PRO A 616 -8.84 -3.29 18.66
C PRO A 616 -9.85 -2.15 18.88
N SER A 617 -10.47 -1.64 17.82
CA SER A 617 -11.46 -0.56 17.92
C SER A 617 -12.86 -1.01 18.31
N PHE A 618 -13.14 -2.32 18.41
CA PHE A 618 -14.50 -2.80 18.71
C PHE A 618 -14.96 -2.42 20.11
N GLN A 619 -14.09 -2.59 21.10
CA GLN A 619 -14.39 -2.20 22.49
C GLN A 619 -14.55 -0.68 22.61
N THR A 620 -13.68 0.11 21.97
CA THR A 620 -13.80 1.57 21.91
C THR A 620 -15.17 2.01 21.42
N LEU A 621 -15.63 1.44 20.28
CA LEU A 621 -16.93 1.77 19.69
C LEU A 621 -18.10 1.32 20.56
N THR A 622 -18.07 0.12 21.13
CA THR A 622 -19.15 -0.40 21.96
C THR A 622 -19.31 0.36 23.27
N ASN A 623 -18.19 0.78 23.90
CA ASN A 623 -18.18 1.63 25.09
C ASN A 623 -18.74 3.02 24.77
N ALA A 624 -18.29 3.65 23.67
CA ALA A 624 -18.80 4.94 23.22
C ALA A 624 -20.31 4.88 22.88
N ALA A 625 -20.75 3.81 22.20
CA ALA A 625 -22.17 3.59 21.90
C ALA A 625 -23.03 3.47 23.17
N ALA A 626 -22.52 2.75 24.17
CA ALA A 626 -23.20 2.65 25.48
C ALA A 626 -23.30 4.02 26.18
N ALA A 627 -22.24 4.82 26.15
CA ALA A 627 -22.21 6.17 26.71
C ALA A 627 -23.16 7.13 25.97
N LEU A 628 -23.13 7.19 24.65
CA LEU A 628 -24.06 8.01 23.85
C LEU A 628 -25.53 7.66 24.10
N LYS A 629 -25.82 6.39 24.29
CA LYS A 629 -27.17 5.94 24.61
C LYS A 629 -27.70 6.55 25.93
N THR A 630 -26.82 6.81 26.90
CA THR A 630 -27.21 7.43 28.18
C THR A 630 -27.71 8.87 28.03
N ILE A 631 -27.34 9.55 26.96
CA ILE A 631 -27.77 10.92 26.61
C ILE A 631 -28.86 10.95 25.54
N GLY A 632 -29.42 9.78 25.13
CA GLY A 632 -30.52 9.69 24.17
C GLY A 632 -30.13 9.64 22.71
N PHE A 633 -28.85 9.38 22.39
CA PHE A 633 -28.33 9.20 21.02
C PHE A 633 -27.93 7.75 20.79
N THR A 634 -28.23 7.19 19.62
CA THR A 634 -27.91 5.81 19.28
C THR A 634 -26.71 5.78 18.29
N LEU A 635 -25.67 5.06 18.67
CA LEU A 635 -24.61 4.64 17.76
C LEU A 635 -24.69 3.13 17.61
N THR A 636 -24.94 2.65 16.39
CA THR A 636 -24.98 1.22 16.07
C THR A 636 -23.60 0.79 15.57
N VAL A 637 -23.02 -0.22 16.23
CA VAL A 637 -21.76 -0.86 15.79
C VAL A 637 -22.14 -2.11 15.03
N ASN A 638 -21.86 -2.12 13.72
CA ASN A 638 -22.16 -3.23 12.82
C ASN A 638 -20.90 -4.03 12.55
N ASP A 639 -20.77 -5.17 13.21
CA ASP A 639 -19.62 -6.07 13.03
C ASP A 639 -19.82 -6.94 11.77
N MET A 640 -19.02 -6.67 10.75
CA MET A 640 -19.06 -7.36 9.47
C MET A 640 -18.06 -8.52 9.47
N ALA A 641 -18.54 -9.71 9.15
CA ALA A 641 -17.72 -10.91 9.14
C ALA A 641 -16.68 -10.92 8.00
N ASN A 642 -16.98 -10.23 6.89
CA ASN A 642 -16.12 -10.18 5.71
C ASN A 642 -15.53 -8.78 5.50
N ALA A 643 -14.23 -8.68 5.36
CA ALA A 643 -13.53 -7.42 5.08
C ALA A 643 -13.96 -6.80 3.73
N SER A 644 -14.23 -7.63 2.71
CA SER A 644 -14.69 -7.16 1.39
C SER A 644 -16.03 -6.41 1.46
N ASP A 645 -16.96 -6.87 2.31
CA ASP A 645 -18.26 -6.21 2.50
C ASP A 645 -18.08 -4.86 3.19
N LEU A 646 -17.15 -4.76 4.16
CA LEU A 646 -16.78 -3.51 4.80
C LEU A 646 -16.23 -2.52 3.76
N PHE A 647 -15.26 -2.94 2.94
CA PHE A 647 -14.66 -2.10 1.92
C PHE A 647 -15.71 -1.61 0.91
N ALA A 648 -16.52 -2.52 0.36
CA ALA A 648 -17.61 -2.15 -0.55
C ALA A 648 -18.57 -1.13 0.07
N SER A 649 -18.85 -1.21 1.38
CA SER A 649 -19.79 -0.31 2.06
C SER A 649 -19.34 1.15 2.05
N TYR A 650 -18.05 1.45 2.27
CA TYR A 650 -17.57 2.83 2.27
C TYR A 650 -17.08 3.29 0.90
N GLN A 651 -16.53 2.41 0.08
CA GLN A 651 -16.10 2.73 -1.29
C GLN A 651 -17.29 3.12 -2.19
N SER A 652 -18.42 2.46 -2.02
CA SER A 652 -19.68 2.85 -2.70
C SER A 652 -20.28 4.19 -2.20
N GLY A 653 -19.74 4.75 -1.12
CA GLY A 653 -20.29 5.94 -0.47
C GLY A 653 -21.60 5.71 0.28
N ALA A 654 -21.97 4.46 0.57
CA ALA A 654 -23.20 4.09 1.30
C ALA A 654 -23.03 4.13 2.82
N ALA A 655 -21.83 3.88 3.35
CA ALA A 655 -21.57 3.86 4.78
C ALA A 655 -21.78 5.23 5.42
N GLU A 656 -22.32 5.25 6.63
CA GLU A 656 -22.34 6.45 7.50
C GLU A 656 -21.02 6.61 8.25
N GLY A 657 -20.43 5.49 8.71
CA GLY A 657 -19.11 5.43 9.28
C GLY A 657 -18.47 4.05 9.13
N TRP A 658 -17.16 4.00 9.24
CA TRP A 658 -16.39 2.75 9.13
C TRP A 658 -15.12 2.79 9.96
N VAL A 659 -14.56 1.61 10.21
CA VAL A 659 -13.24 1.40 10.78
C VAL A 659 -12.33 0.82 9.72
N ALA A 660 -11.16 1.42 9.53
CA ALA A 660 -10.16 0.90 8.58
C ALA A 660 -8.74 1.32 9.01
N ALA A 661 -7.77 1.02 8.17
CA ALA A 661 -6.38 1.44 8.36
C ALA A 661 -5.80 1.96 7.03
N TRP A 662 -4.90 2.91 7.12
CA TRP A 662 -4.08 3.37 6.00
C TRP A 662 -2.66 2.86 6.14
N GLN A 663 -2.05 2.48 5.02
CA GLN A 663 -0.61 2.30 4.92
C GLN A 663 -0.02 3.58 4.33
N SER A 664 0.96 4.17 5.02
CA SER A 664 1.58 5.42 4.60
C SER A 664 2.60 5.20 3.49
N THR A 665 2.72 6.15 2.60
CA THR A 665 3.81 6.26 1.62
C THR A 665 5.01 7.01 2.20
N ASN A 666 6.16 6.99 1.54
CA ASN A 666 7.33 7.74 1.99
C ASN A 666 7.09 9.25 1.92
N ASP A 667 6.44 9.72 0.87
CA ASP A 667 5.94 11.10 0.81
C ASP A 667 4.56 11.17 1.50
N PRO A 668 4.33 12.11 2.44
CA PRO A 668 3.06 12.27 3.14
C PRO A 668 2.00 13.00 2.31
N ASP A 669 1.97 12.81 1.00
CA ASP A 669 1.02 13.44 0.09
C ASP A 669 -0.43 13.07 0.45
N MET A 670 -1.23 14.08 0.76
CA MET A 670 -2.62 13.94 1.21
C MET A 670 -3.64 14.00 0.07
N TYR A 671 -3.20 14.18 -1.19
CA TYR A 671 -4.09 14.43 -2.32
C TYR A 671 -5.13 13.34 -2.52
N GLN A 672 -4.70 12.08 -2.54
CA GLN A 672 -5.59 10.96 -2.83
C GLN A 672 -6.71 10.79 -1.80
N LEU A 673 -6.41 11.07 -0.53
CA LEU A 673 -7.30 10.77 0.58
C LEU A 673 -8.24 11.94 0.91
N TYR A 674 -7.78 13.18 0.78
CA TYR A 674 -8.49 14.32 1.35
C TYR A 674 -8.78 15.46 0.38
N HIS A 675 -8.07 15.57 -0.77
CA HIS A 675 -8.41 16.56 -1.78
C HIS A 675 -9.78 16.25 -2.37
N SER A 676 -10.59 17.28 -2.65
CA SER A 676 -11.95 17.11 -3.20
C SER A 676 -12.02 16.32 -4.52
N GLN A 677 -10.91 16.23 -5.26
CA GLN A 677 -10.75 15.44 -6.47
C GLN A 677 -9.95 14.15 -6.23
N GLY A 678 -9.61 13.82 -4.98
CA GLY A 678 -8.88 12.61 -4.63
C GLY A 678 -9.71 11.36 -4.90
N ALA A 679 -9.10 10.35 -5.52
CA ALA A 679 -9.81 9.14 -5.95
C ALA A 679 -10.33 8.30 -4.76
N THR A 680 -9.66 8.40 -3.60
CA THR A 680 -10.00 7.66 -2.37
C THR A 680 -10.51 8.56 -1.25
N ASN A 681 -11.02 9.77 -1.59
CA ASN A 681 -11.70 10.63 -0.63
C ASN A 681 -13.09 10.06 -0.27
N TYR A 682 -13.10 8.92 0.41
CA TYR A 682 -14.32 8.24 0.87
C TYR A 682 -15.04 9.01 1.97
N TYR A 683 -14.34 9.93 2.65
CA TYR A 683 -14.91 10.84 3.66
C TYR A 683 -15.89 11.84 3.07
N ALA A 684 -15.79 12.09 1.76
CA ALA A 684 -16.54 13.12 1.03
C ALA A 684 -16.29 14.55 1.55
N ILE A 685 -15.04 14.86 1.92
CA ILE A 685 -14.60 16.23 2.21
C ILE A 685 -14.61 17.03 0.90
N ASN A 686 -15.09 18.25 0.97
CA ASN A 686 -15.00 19.22 -0.11
C ASN A 686 -14.74 20.60 0.51
N ASP A 687 -13.46 20.91 0.69
CA ASP A 687 -12.97 22.11 1.37
C ASP A 687 -11.89 22.78 0.52
N THR A 688 -12.11 24.02 0.13
CA THR A 688 -11.22 24.77 -0.77
C THR A 688 -9.88 25.07 -0.08
N ASP A 689 -9.89 25.39 1.22
CA ASP A 689 -8.67 25.74 1.95
C ASP A 689 -7.79 24.50 2.12
N LEU A 690 -8.40 23.34 2.37
CA LEU A 690 -7.72 22.06 2.40
C LEU A 690 -7.10 21.70 1.04
N ASP A 691 -7.88 21.86 -0.04
CA ASP A 691 -7.41 21.61 -1.40
C ASP A 691 -6.20 22.50 -1.76
N GLU A 692 -6.27 23.80 -1.41
CA GLU A 692 -5.18 24.76 -1.64
C GLU A 692 -3.91 24.41 -0.84
N LEU A 693 -4.04 24.00 0.43
CA LEU A 693 -2.91 23.57 1.26
C LEU A 693 -2.24 22.30 0.72
N ILE A 694 -3.02 21.30 0.35
CA ILE A 694 -2.51 20.06 -0.25
C ILE A 694 -1.73 20.36 -1.53
N MET A 695 -2.29 21.20 -2.42
CA MET A 695 -1.62 21.56 -3.66
C MET A 695 -0.37 22.42 -3.43
N ALA A 696 -0.39 23.33 -2.45
CA ALA A 696 0.79 24.11 -2.07
C ALA A 696 1.91 23.23 -1.52
N ALA A 697 1.58 22.22 -0.69
CA ALA A 697 2.56 21.26 -0.17
C ALA A 697 3.21 20.40 -1.27
N ARG A 698 2.48 20.09 -2.33
CA ARG A 698 3.02 19.39 -3.52
C ARG A 698 3.89 20.27 -4.41
N ALA A 699 3.81 21.58 -4.28
CA ALA A 699 4.48 22.57 -5.13
C ALA A 699 5.77 23.13 -4.51
N THR A 700 6.30 22.54 -3.44
CA THR A 700 7.56 22.96 -2.81
C THR A 700 8.36 21.77 -2.28
N THR A 701 9.69 21.87 -2.35
CA THR A 701 10.64 20.90 -1.75
C THR A 701 11.08 21.32 -0.35
N ASP A 702 10.68 22.49 0.14
CA ASP A 702 10.96 22.94 1.51
C ASP A 702 10.20 22.08 2.51
N GLN A 703 10.87 21.13 3.12
CA GLN A 703 10.30 20.13 4.02
C GLN A 703 9.64 20.76 5.26
N GLU A 704 10.23 21.81 5.83
CA GLU A 704 9.66 22.51 6.99
C GLU A 704 8.37 23.24 6.60
N ALA A 705 8.35 23.89 5.43
CA ALA A 705 7.14 24.51 4.90
C ALA A 705 6.05 23.47 4.63
N ARG A 706 6.40 22.32 4.04
CA ARG A 706 5.47 21.20 3.80
C ARG A 706 4.91 20.65 5.11
N LYS A 707 5.77 20.42 6.12
CA LYS A 707 5.35 19.94 7.45
C LYS A 707 4.32 20.88 8.08
N ALA A 708 4.54 22.20 7.98
CA ALA A 708 3.59 23.18 8.49
C ALA A 708 2.25 23.14 7.74
N MET A 709 2.27 23.04 6.39
CA MET A 709 1.06 22.93 5.57
C MET A 709 0.29 21.65 5.87
N TYR A 710 0.97 20.50 6.01
CA TYR A 710 0.32 19.24 6.36
C TYR A 710 -0.28 19.27 7.77
N LYS A 711 0.36 19.93 8.74
CA LYS A 711 -0.22 20.11 10.07
C LYS A 711 -1.53 20.89 10.00
N GLU A 712 -1.57 22.02 9.26
CA GLU A 712 -2.77 22.82 9.06
C GLU A 712 -3.85 22.02 8.29
N ALA A 713 -3.48 21.26 7.26
CA ALA A 713 -4.40 20.38 6.55
C ALA A 713 -5.04 19.33 7.48
N MET A 714 -4.23 18.68 8.35
CA MET A 714 -4.74 17.72 9.33
C MET A 714 -5.69 18.35 10.35
N GLU A 715 -5.45 19.59 10.78
CA GLU A 715 -6.33 20.34 11.66
C GLU A 715 -7.69 20.61 10.98
N ILE A 716 -7.70 20.92 9.68
CA ILE A 716 -8.95 21.05 8.90
C ILE A 716 -9.70 19.72 8.83
N ILE A 717 -8.99 18.60 8.58
CA ILE A 717 -9.61 17.26 8.54
C ILE A 717 -10.27 16.92 9.88
N LEU A 718 -9.59 17.19 11.00
CA LEU A 718 -10.14 16.99 12.35
C LEU A 718 -11.33 17.96 12.59
N ASP A 719 -11.27 19.21 12.11
CA ASP A 719 -12.40 20.16 12.21
C ASP A 719 -13.64 19.68 11.47
N TRP A 720 -13.46 19.00 10.33
CA TRP A 720 -14.56 18.37 9.61
C TRP A 720 -15.23 17.23 10.40
N GLY A 721 -14.56 16.66 11.38
CA GLY A 721 -15.08 15.57 12.21
C GLY A 721 -15.24 14.25 11.44
N VAL A 722 -14.51 14.05 10.36
CA VAL A 722 -14.66 12.89 9.45
C VAL A 722 -13.72 11.74 9.75
N GLU A 723 -12.61 12.01 10.43
CA GLU A 723 -11.64 10.97 10.81
C GLU A 723 -11.17 11.15 12.25
N LEU A 724 -11.23 10.07 13.00
CA LEU A 724 -10.57 9.93 14.28
C LEU A 724 -9.37 9.00 14.11
N PRO A 725 -8.14 9.51 14.19
CA PRO A 725 -6.95 8.67 14.30
C PRO A 725 -7.03 7.86 15.60
N VAL A 726 -6.78 6.54 15.53
CA VAL A 726 -6.97 5.70 16.72
C VAL A 726 -5.64 5.19 17.23
N TYR A 727 -4.90 4.42 16.42
CA TYR A 727 -3.70 3.78 16.91
C TYR A 727 -2.67 3.56 15.80
N GLN A 728 -1.41 3.49 16.22
CA GLN A 728 -0.31 2.93 15.47
C GLN A 728 0.23 1.74 16.25
N ARG A 729 0.25 0.57 15.62
CA ARG A 729 0.78 -0.66 16.22
C ARG A 729 2.28 -0.81 15.95
N SER A 730 2.93 -1.59 16.77
CA SER A 730 4.28 -2.09 16.49
C SER A 730 4.22 -3.36 15.63
N GLU A 731 5.27 -3.58 14.87
CA GLU A 731 5.61 -4.86 14.25
C GLU A 731 6.82 -5.45 14.97
N ALA A 732 6.85 -6.77 15.05
CA ALA A 732 7.98 -7.47 15.62
C ALA A 732 8.73 -8.24 14.56
N THR A 733 10.05 -8.17 14.58
CA THR A 733 10.91 -9.16 13.97
C THR A 733 11.55 -9.97 15.11
N ILE A 734 11.41 -11.27 15.05
CA ILE A 734 11.98 -12.21 16.03
C ILE A 734 13.16 -12.97 15.43
N PHE A 735 14.19 -13.14 16.25
CA PHE A 735 15.46 -13.74 15.88
C PHE A 735 15.77 -14.93 16.79
N SER A 736 16.29 -16.00 16.22
CA SER A 736 16.87 -17.10 17.00
C SER A 736 18.12 -16.62 17.71
N THR A 737 18.07 -16.46 19.03
CA THR A 737 19.20 -16.00 19.84
C THR A 737 20.39 -16.99 19.80
N GLU A 738 20.11 -18.28 19.60
CA GLU A 738 21.15 -19.31 19.47
C GLU A 738 21.90 -19.20 18.13
N ARG A 739 21.18 -18.88 17.05
CA ARG A 739 21.70 -18.97 15.68
C ARG A 739 22.22 -17.64 15.13
N VAL A 740 21.58 -16.53 15.47
CA VAL A 740 21.90 -15.21 14.98
C VAL A 740 22.78 -14.47 15.98
N ASN A 741 23.87 -13.88 15.52
CA ASN A 741 24.66 -12.96 16.33
C ASN A 741 23.89 -11.65 16.48
N ILE A 742 23.20 -11.49 17.60
CA ILE A 742 22.28 -10.40 17.88
C ILE A 742 22.96 -9.03 17.82
N ASP A 743 24.28 -8.95 18.15
CA ASP A 743 25.05 -7.71 18.09
C ASP A 743 25.26 -7.16 16.65
N THR A 744 25.01 -8.00 15.64
CA THR A 744 25.19 -7.66 14.22
C THR A 744 23.89 -7.30 13.51
N ILE A 745 22.76 -7.34 14.21
CA ILE A 745 21.46 -6.90 13.67
C ILE A 745 21.46 -5.38 13.54
N ALA A 746 20.84 -4.88 12.45
CA ALA A 746 20.61 -3.44 12.25
C ALA A 746 19.95 -2.81 13.49
N LYS A 747 20.54 -1.74 13.97
CA LYS A 747 20.04 -0.97 15.12
C LYS A 747 19.03 0.06 14.67
N ASP A 748 18.17 0.48 15.61
CA ASP A 748 17.17 1.52 15.37
C ASP A 748 16.37 1.24 14.08
N GLN A 749 15.80 0.02 13.99
CA GLN A 749 14.98 -0.38 12.85
C GLN A 749 13.72 0.48 12.75
N THR A 750 13.34 0.79 11.52
CA THR A 750 12.14 1.55 11.19
C THR A 750 11.40 0.86 10.05
N PRO A 751 10.20 1.28 9.66
CA PRO A 751 9.53 0.78 8.46
C PRO A 751 10.31 1.02 7.15
N TYR A 752 11.25 1.95 7.17
CA TYR A 752 12.07 2.33 6.01
C TYR A 752 13.48 1.72 6.04
N TRP A 753 13.92 1.21 7.20
CA TRP A 753 15.23 0.63 7.41
C TRP A 753 15.13 -0.57 8.34
N THR A 754 14.99 -1.75 7.77
CA THR A 754 14.80 -2.99 8.50
C THR A 754 16.12 -3.77 8.66
N TYR A 755 16.06 -4.93 9.30
CA TYR A 755 17.21 -5.84 9.34
C TYR A 755 17.69 -6.26 7.93
N LYS A 756 16.79 -6.30 6.94
CA LYS A 756 17.12 -6.61 5.53
C LYS A 756 18.01 -5.54 4.91
N SER A 757 17.93 -4.28 5.35
CA SER A 757 18.72 -3.16 4.83
C SER A 757 20.22 -3.30 5.12
N GLU A 758 20.60 -4.02 6.18
CA GLU A 758 21.99 -4.27 6.58
C GLU A 758 22.28 -5.79 6.67
N LEU A 759 21.56 -6.62 5.92
CA LEU A 759 21.69 -8.09 5.99
C LEU A 759 23.08 -8.58 5.57
N ASN A 760 23.83 -7.79 4.77
CA ASN A 760 25.24 -8.05 4.46
C ASN A 760 26.13 -8.04 5.71
N ASN A 761 25.76 -7.33 6.78
CA ASN A 761 26.51 -7.24 8.03
C ASN A 761 26.14 -8.30 9.06
N LEU A 762 25.01 -9.00 8.88
CA LEU A 762 24.53 -10.03 9.82
C LEU A 762 25.45 -11.25 9.82
N GLU A 763 25.77 -11.72 11.04
CA GLU A 763 26.59 -12.91 11.28
C GLU A 763 25.75 -14.00 11.97
N LEU A 764 26.11 -15.26 11.70
CA LEU A 764 25.62 -16.40 12.45
C LEU A 764 26.62 -16.76 13.56
N ASN A 765 26.09 -17.28 14.71
CA ASN A 765 26.90 -17.74 15.85
C ASN A 765 27.63 -19.04 15.55
#